data_06e46bf489fd208f460975b44f369709
#
_entry.id   06e46bf489fd208f460975b44f369709
#
_cell.length_a   1.000
_cell.length_b   1.000
_cell.length_c   1.000
_cell.angle_alpha   90.00
_cell.angle_beta   90.00
_cell.angle_gamma   90.00
#
_symmetry.space_group_name_H-M   'P 1'
#
loop_
_entity.id
_entity.type
_entity.pdbx_description
1 polymer ?
#
loop_
_entity_poly.entity_id
_entity_poly.type
_entity_poly.pdbx_seq_one_letter_code
_entity_poly.pdbx_strand_id
1 'polypeptide(L)'
;MYKQTIAVVAALAIGILPMLASAQTASPTNDYWWPNRLDLDPLRQDTTGISPLGADFDYAEAFESLDLNAVRADLEELMTTSQDWWPADFGHYGPFFIRMAWHSAGTYRTLDGRGGADGGMQRFAPLNSWPDNANLDKAHRLLWPIKQKYGRSISWADLMIMAGTVAMDSMGFETLGFAGGRVDAWQPEEVNWGPEGEWLAADRRNGAGELERPFGATQMGLIYVNPEGPGGNPDPQAAADAIREAFGRMAMNDEETAALIAGGHTFGKAHGAAAPSEYVGSEPEGGDIEDMGLGWKSSYGSGNGADTITSGLEGAWTIDPASWTHNYLENLYNFEWVQTRSPAGAIQWEPAGGAASNLVPDAHDPSRRHAPMMFTTDLALKVDPIYREITSRWLENPEEFEDAFARAWFKLTHRDMGPTSRYLGDMAPREQFVWQDPIPEVDHTLVNADDVESLKVRILDSGLSTGELVRTAWASASTYRGTDMRGGANGARIRLAPQNEWAANDPTELNRVLNTLEGIQVEFNRSASGNKRVSLADLIVLGGAAAIEQAAIQAGVDVKVPFVAGRMDASQEQTDVDSFALLEPVADGFRNYFASGNDRSPVEMLIEKAAFLDLSIPEMTVLVGGMRVLDANTGGADHGVFTDRPGTLSNDYFVNLIDMSTEWTHSSSDEGIYEGRDRATGTLKWTATPVDLIFGSNSELRAVSEFYAADDAHEDFVQDFVAAWTKVMTLDRFDIDS
;
A
#
# COMPACT_ATOMS: atom_id res chain seq x y z
N MET A 1 24.45 -5.50 -78.77
CA MET A 1 23.65 -4.26 -78.56
C MET A 1 22.48 -4.62 -77.68
N TYR A 2 22.61 -4.28 -76.43
CA TYR A 2 21.66 -4.56 -75.36
C TYR A 2 20.56 -3.48 -75.39
N LYS A 3 19.29 -3.87 -75.48
CA LYS A 3 18.18 -3.02 -75.11
C LYS A 3 17.65 -3.53 -73.76
N GLN A 4 17.85 -2.77 -72.71
CA GLN A 4 17.22 -2.98 -71.41
C GLN A 4 15.77 -2.49 -71.51
N THR A 5 14.87 -3.41 -71.25
CA THR A 5 13.45 -3.11 -71.04
C THR A 5 13.24 -2.84 -69.56
N ILE A 6 12.94 -1.60 -69.22
CA ILE A 6 12.51 -1.22 -67.87
C ILE A 6 11.03 -1.56 -67.76
N ALA A 7 10.72 -2.57 -66.93
CA ALA A 7 9.34 -2.84 -66.54
C ALA A 7 8.99 -1.88 -65.37
N VAL A 8 8.10 -0.95 -65.63
CA VAL A 8 7.46 -0.12 -64.60
C VAL A 8 6.39 -0.97 -63.94
N VAL A 9 6.69 -1.44 -62.72
CA VAL A 9 5.66 -2.03 -61.85
C VAL A 9 4.93 -0.87 -61.18
N ALA A 10 3.74 -0.56 -61.65
CA ALA A 10 2.80 0.31 -60.97
C ALA A 10 2.27 -0.45 -59.76
N ALA A 11 2.86 -0.24 -58.60
CA ALA A 11 2.27 -0.65 -57.33
C ALA A 11 1.03 0.26 -57.08
N LEU A 12 -0.15 -0.32 -57.19
CA LEU A 12 -1.35 0.27 -56.63
C LEU A 12 -1.16 0.26 -55.09
N ALA A 13 -0.69 1.34 -54.55
CA ALA A 13 -0.85 1.64 -53.16
C ALA A 13 -2.33 1.97 -52.92
N ILE A 14 -3.10 0.96 -52.56
CA ILE A 14 -4.38 1.17 -51.88
C ILE A 14 -3.98 1.81 -50.56
N GLY A 15 -4.07 3.12 -50.48
CA GLY A 15 -3.94 3.84 -49.24
C GLY A 15 -5.09 3.42 -48.33
N ILE A 16 -4.78 2.52 -47.41
CA ILE A 16 -5.50 2.45 -46.17
C ILE A 16 -5.07 3.74 -45.45
N LEU A 17 -5.86 4.80 -45.68
CA LEU A 17 -5.89 5.90 -44.72
C LEU A 17 -6.32 5.24 -43.42
N PRO A 18 -5.47 5.24 -42.36
CA PRO A 18 -6.03 5.04 -41.06
C PRO A 18 -7.10 6.11 -40.93
N MET A 19 -8.35 5.73 -40.70
CA MET A 19 -9.30 6.61 -40.06
C MET A 19 -8.61 7.00 -38.78
N LEU A 20 -7.94 8.14 -38.79
CA LEU A 20 -7.69 8.89 -37.60
C LEU A 20 -9.08 9.20 -37.06
N ALA A 21 -9.60 8.31 -36.20
CA ALA A 21 -10.51 8.78 -35.18
C ALA A 21 -9.86 10.05 -34.70
N SER A 22 -10.52 11.19 -34.86
CA SER A 22 -10.12 12.41 -34.22
C SER A 22 -10.34 12.16 -32.74
N ALA A 23 -9.38 11.46 -32.10
CA ALA A 23 -9.17 11.59 -30.70
C ALA A 23 -9.06 13.09 -30.51
N GLN A 24 -10.01 13.68 -29.80
CA GLN A 24 -9.85 15.02 -29.27
C GLN A 24 -8.54 14.93 -28.49
N THR A 25 -7.46 15.36 -29.11
CA THR A 25 -6.17 15.44 -28.44
C THR A 25 -6.39 16.44 -27.33
N ALA A 26 -6.37 15.95 -26.10
CA ALA A 26 -6.30 16.81 -24.94
C ALA A 26 -5.21 17.85 -25.20
N SER A 27 -5.43 19.08 -24.77
CA SER A 27 -4.38 20.13 -24.90
C SER A 27 -3.11 19.57 -24.28
N PRO A 28 -1.93 19.73 -24.91
CA PRO A 28 -0.69 19.23 -24.37
C PRO A 28 -0.46 19.79 -22.95
N THR A 29 -0.20 18.91 -22.02
CA THR A 29 0.19 19.26 -20.63
C THR A 29 1.67 19.61 -20.58
N ASN A 30 2.16 20.09 -19.45
CA ASN A 30 3.59 20.33 -19.25
C ASN A 30 4.43 19.06 -19.44
N ASP A 31 3.91 17.88 -19.13
CA ASP A 31 4.61 16.61 -19.30
C ASP A 31 4.85 16.25 -20.76
N TYR A 32 3.99 16.72 -21.68
CA TYR A 32 4.24 16.60 -23.10
C TYR A 32 5.53 17.35 -23.53
N TRP A 33 5.81 18.50 -22.91
CA TRP A 33 6.96 19.33 -23.24
C TRP A 33 8.22 18.93 -22.46
N TRP A 34 8.05 18.50 -21.20
CA TRP A 34 9.12 18.12 -20.27
C TRP A 34 8.78 16.80 -19.57
N PRO A 35 8.83 15.65 -20.30
CA PRO A 35 8.41 14.35 -19.76
C PRO A 35 9.33 13.83 -18.63
N ASN A 36 10.50 14.41 -18.45
CA ASN A 36 11.47 14.01 -17.42
C ASN A 36 11.56 15.04 -16.28
N ARG A 37 10.58 15.94 -16.14
CA ARG A 37 10.56 16.83 -14.98
C ARG A 37 10.21 16.03 -13.71
N LEU A 38 10.62 16.57 -12.55
CA LEU A 38 10.22 15.98 -11.27
C LEU A 38 8.69 15.95 -11.15
N ASP A 39 8.16 14.78 -10.90
CA ASP A 39 6.73 14.58 -10.66
C ASP A 39 6.38 15.00 -9.22
N LEU A 40 5.43 15.92 -9.08
CA LEU A 40 4.92 16.42 -7.79
C LEU A 40 3.45 16.02 -7.56
N ASP A 41 2.84 15.28 -8.48
CA ASP A 41 1.44 14.89 -8.37
C ASP A 41 1.14 14.01 -7.14
N PRO A 42 2.07 13.15 -6.65
CA PRO A 42 1.87 12.45 -5.39
C PRO A 42 1.62 13.35 -4.16
N LEU A 43 2.05 14.63 -4.21
CA LEU A 43 1.83 15.61 -3.13
C LEU A 43 0.55 16.44 -3.31
N ARG A 44 -0.29 16.10 -4.28
CA ARG A 44 -1.56 16.79 -4.58
C ARG A 44 -2.79 15.95 -4.31
N GLN A 45 -2.61 14.77 -3.73
CA GLN A 45 -3.68 13.84 -3.41
C GLN A 45 -4.45 14.29 -2.16
N ASP A 46 -5.04 15.50 -2.20
CA ASP A 46 -5.98 15.92 -1.16
C ASP A 46 -7.37 15.38 -1.52
N THR A 47 -7.80 14.33 -0.81
CA THR A 47 -9.11 13.71 -0.99
C THR A 47 -10.25 14.55 -0.44
N THR A 48 -9.99 15.51 0.43
CA THR A 48 -11.03 16.33 1.07
C THR A 48 -11.78 17.21 0.08
N GLY A 49 -11.09 17.71 -0.94
CA GLY A 49 -11.68 18.57 -1.97
C GLY A 49 -12.50 17.84 -3.03
N ILE A 50 -12.32 16.53 -3.20
CA ILE A 50 -13.00 15.72 -4.24
C ILE A 50 -14.12 14.84 -3.69
N SER A 51 -14.19 14.63 -2.38
CA SER A 51 -15.22 13.80 -1.76
C SER A 51 -16.60 14.48 -1.89
N PRO A 52 -17.60 13.81 -2.52
CA PRO A 52 -18.97 14.33 -2.59
C PRO A 52 -19.68 14.31 -1.23
N LEU A 53 -19.08 13.70 -0.22
CA LEU A 53 -19.66 13.60 1.13
C LEU A 53 -19.47 14.89 1.94
N GLY A 54 -18.53 15.75 1.52
CA GLY A 54 -18.19 17.01 2.20
C GLY A 54 -17.17 16.82 3.33
N ALA A 55 -16.58 17.93 3.76
CA ALA A 55 -15.50 17.93 4.76
C ALA A 55 -15.99 17.56 6.19
N ASP A 56 -17.27 17.77 6.49
CA ASP A 56 -17.85 17.49 7.81
C ASP A 56 -18.37 16.04 7.95
N PHE A 57 -18.16 15.19 6.94
CA PHE A 57 -18.64 13.79 6.97
C PHE A 57 -17.67 12.92 7.75
N ASP A 58 -18.16 12.33 8.84
CA ASP A 58 -17.46 11.32 9.64
C ASP A 58 -17.97 9.93 9.27
N TYR A 59 -17.08 9.12 8.69
CA TYR A 59 -17.40 7.75 8.31
C TYR A 59 -17.55 6.83 9.53
N ALA A 60 -16.78 7.03 10.60
CA ALA A 60 -16.87 6.21 11.79
C ALA A 60 -18.25 6.40 12.43
N GLU A 61 -18.73 7.65 12.60
CA GLU A 61 -20.07 7.95 13.11
C GLU A 61 -21.15 7.32 12.21
N ALA A 62 -21.00 7.44 10.89
CA ALA A 62 -21.96 6.89 9.94
C ALA A 62 -22.02 5.37 10.00
N PHE A 63 -20.87 4.69 10.11
CA PHE A 63 -20.76 3.24 10.19
C PHE A 63 -21.28 2.70 11.52
N GLU A 64 -20.98 3.35 12.64
CA GLU A 64 -21.48 2.94 13.96
C GLU A 64 -23.01 3.01 14.07
N SER A 65 -23.65 3.84 13.26
CA SER A 65 -25.12 3.89 13.16
C SER A 65 -25.75 2.71 12.41
N LEU A 66 -24.93 1.86 11.77
CA LEU A 66 -25.36 0.79 10.88
C LEU A 66 -25.72 -0.48 11.67
N ASP A 67 -26.82 -1.11 11.31
CA ASP A 67 -27.13 -2.47 11.75
C ASP A 67 -26.38 -3.49 10.88
N LEU A 68 -25.19 -3.90 11.32
CA LEU A 68 -24.36 -4.88 10.61
C LEU A 68 -25.06 -6.24 10.43
N ASN A 69 -25.93 -6.64 11.35
CA ASN A 69 -26.69 -7.88 11.20
C ASN A 69 -27.72 -7.78 10.07
N ALA A 70 -28.30 -6.59 9.85
CA ALA A 70 -29.19 -6.37 8.72
C ALA A 70 -28.44 -6.39 7.38
N VAL A 71 -27.24 -5.80 7.32
CA VAL A 71 -26.36 -5.88 6.13
C VAL A 71 -25.99 -7.32 5.84
N ARG A 72 -25.59 -8.08 6.87
CA ARG A 72 -25.27 -9.51 6.77
C ARG A 72 -26.44 -10.31 6.20
N ALA A 73 -27.65 -10.10 6.73
CA ALA A 73 -28.84 -10.81 6.25
C ALA A 73 -29.16 -10.49 4.78
N ASP A 74 -29.01 -9.23 4.35
CA ASP A 74 -29.20 -8.86 2.95
C ASP A 74 -28.13 -9.49 2.03
N LEU A 75 -26.87 -9.61 2.51
CA LEU A 75 -25.81 -10.30 1.79
C LEU A 75 -26.10 -11.81 1.68
N GLU A 76 -26.52 -12.47 2.76
CA GLU A 76 -26.91 -13.88 2.76
C GLU A 76 -28.08 -14.16 1.80
N GLU A 77 -29.07 -13.27 1.73
CA GLU A 77 -30.17 -13.37 0.74
C GLU A 77 -29.64 -13.23 -0.69
N LEU A 78 -28.76 -12.24 -0.93
CA LEU A 78 -28.14 -12.04 -2.24
C LEU A 78 -27.34 -13.27 -2.69
N MET A 79 -26.60 -13.92 -1.79
CA MET A 79 -25.76 -15.09 -2.12
C MET A 79 -26.52 -16.17 -2.87
N THR A 80 -27.78 -16.40 -2.52
CA THR A 80 -28.61 -17.47 -3.08
C THR A 80 -29.71 -17.00 -4.04
N THR A 81 -29.78 -15.69 -4.32
CA THR A 81 -30.74 -15.10 -5.24
C THR A 81 -30.13 -14.87 -6.62
N SER A 82 -30.06 -15.97 -7.40
CA SER A 82 -29.45 -15.94 -8.73
C SER A 82 -30.22 -15.01 -9.69
N GLN A 83 -29.49 -14.20 -10.45
CA GLN A 83 -30.01 -13.24 -11.42
C GLN A 83 -29.87 -13.79 -12.84
N ASP A 84 -30.91 -13.62 -13.68
CA ASP A 84 -30.88 -14.12 -15.07
C ASP A 84 -29.78 -13.49 -15.93
N TRP A 85 -29.43 -12.23 -15.64
CA TRP A 85 -28.38 -11.51 -16.38
C TRP A 85 -26.96 -11.96 -16.03
N TRP A 86 -26.77 -12.57 -14.87
CA TRP A 86 -25.50 -13.18 -14.38
C TRP A 86 -25.82 -14.35 -13.44
N PRO A 87 -26.10 -15.55 -13.97
CA PRO A 87 -26.50 -16.69 -13.13
C PRO A 87 -25.39 -17.15 -12.18
N ALA A 88 -25.77 -17.48 -10.93
CA ALA A 88 -24.87 -17.97 -9.92
C ALA A 88 -24.39 -19.41 -10.22
N ASP A 89 -23.10 -19.66 -10.18
CA ASP A 89 -22.53 -21.00 -10.24
C ASP A 89 -22.98 -21.83 -9.03
N PHE A 90 -23.38 -23.05 -9.27
CA PHE A 90 -23.89 -23.95 -8.21
C PHE A 90 -25.03 -23.34 -7.38
N GLY A 91 -25.67 -22.30 -7.90
CA GLY A 91 -26.78 -21.58 -7.23
C GLY A 91 -26.33 -20.66 -6.10
N HIS A 92 -25.05 -20.32 -6.00
CA HIS A 92 -24.49 -19.50 -4.92
C HIS A 92 -23.44 -18.52 -5.41
N TYR A 93 -23.60 -17.20 -5.16
CA TYR A 93 -22.61 -16.18 -5.54
C TYR A 93 -21.40 -16.10 -4.61
N GLY A 94 -21.39 -16.82 -3.50
CA GLY A 94 -20.31 -16.74 -2.50
C GLY A 94 -18.91 -16.84 -3.08
N PRO A 95 -18.60 -17.85 -3.93
CA PRO A 95 -17.25 -17.95 -4.53
C PRO A 95 -16.88 -16.72 -5.36
N PHE A 96 -17.84 -16.08 -6.00
CA PHE A 96 -17.65 -14.87 -6.78
C PHE A 96 -17.31 -13.66 -5.90
N PHE A 97 -17.96 -13.52 -4.74
CA PHE A 97 -17.66 -12.46 -3.79
C PHE A 97 -16.38 -12.72 -2.99
N ILE A 98 -16.03 -13.97 -2.71
CA ILE A 98 -14.71 -14.33 -2.15
C ILE A 98 -13.61 -13.87 -3.11
N ARG A 99 -13.74 -14.17 -4.40
CA ARG A 99 -12.77 -13.73 -5.42
C ARG A 99 -12.69 -12.20 -5.50
N MET A 100 -13.80 -11.48 -5.45
CA MET A 100 -13.83 -10.02 -5.46
C MET A 100 -13.08 -9.45 -4.25
N ALA A 101 -13.38 -9.91 -3.04
CA ALA A 101 -12.73 -9.45 -1.81
C ALA A 101 -11.23 -9.79 -1.80
N TRP A 102 -10.88 -11.01 -2.24
CA TRP A 102 -9.48 -11.41 -2.37
C TRP A 102 -8.71 -10.52 -3.36
N HIS A 103 -9.28 -10.26 -4.54
CA HIS A 103 -8.64 -9.43 -5.56
C HIS A 103 -8.63 -7.93 -5.20
N SER A 104 -9.52 -7.47 -4.33
CA SER A 104 -9.43 -6.14 -3.73
C SER A 104 -8.24 -6.06 -2.76
N ALA A 105 -8.15 -7.00 -1.82
CA ALA A 105 -7.11 -7.03 -0.78
C ALA A 105 -5.72 -7.47 -1.30
N GLY A 106 -5.68 -8.32 -2.32
CA GLY A 106 -4.45 -8.95 -2.82
C GLY A 106 -3.55 -8.07 -3.65
N THR A 107 -3.95 -6.83 -3.91
CA THR A 107 -3.09 -5.83 -4.55
C THR A 107 -2.09 -5.19 -3.59
N TYR A 108 -2.22 -5.41 -2.27
CA TYR A 108 -1.32 -4.87 -1.26
C TYR A 108 0.13 -5.31 -1.48
N ARG A 109 1.06 -4.38 -1.30
CA ARG A 109 2.50 -4.64 -1.38
C ARG A 109 3.22 -4.05 -0.17
N THR A 110 4.03 -4.88 0.47
CA THR A 110 4.70 -4.55 1.74
C THR A 110 5.74 -3.44 1.61
N LEU A 111 6.35 -3.30 0.41
CA LEU A 111 7.50 -2.42 0.21
C LEU A 111 7.15 -0.93 0.29
N ASP A 112 5.94 -0.56 -0.10
CA ASP A 112 5.47 0.82 -0.06
C ASP A 112 4.07 0.97 0.58
N GLY A 113 3.47 -0.14 1.06
CA GLY A 113 2.17 -0.15 1.70
C GLY A 113 0.99 0.15 0.78
N ARG A 114 1.20 0.23 -0.52
CA ARG A 114 0.17 0.59 -1.50
C ARG A 114 -0.63 -0.62 -1.95
N GLY A 115 -1.76 -0.36 -2.59
CA GLY A 115 -2.74 -1.39 -2.89
C GLY A 115 -3.50 -1.82 -1.64
N GLY A 116 -4.22 -2.95 -1.73
CA GLY A 116 -5.03 -3.46 -0.64
C GLY A 116 -6.51 -3.12 -0.75
N ALA A 117 -7.23 -3.36 0.33
CA ALA A 117 -8.69 -3.21 0.36
C ALA A 117 -9.17 -1.81 0.71
N ASP A 118 -8.32 -0.99 1.36
CA ASP A 118 -8.68 0.38 1.72
C ASP A 118 -8.96 1.23 0.48
N GLY A 119 -9.81 2.23 0.59
CA GLY A 119 -10.22 3.08 -0.52
C GLY A 119 -11.15 2.43 -1.55
N GLY A 120 -11.26 1.09 -1.60
CA GLY A 120 -12.06 0.38 -2.61
C GLY A 120 -11.53 0.56 -4.03
N MET A 121 -10.22 0.52 -4.22
CA MET A 121 -9.51 0.83 -5.46
C MET A 121 -9.86 -0.06 -6.65
N GLN A 122 -10.39 -1.27 -6.41
CA GLN A 122 -10.86 -2.16 -7.47
C GLN A 122 -11.95 -1.54 -8.37
N ARG A 123 -12.58 -0.44 -7.94
CA ARG A 123 -13.58 0.32 -8.71
C ARG A 123 -12.97 1.19 -9.80
N PHE A 124 -11.69 1.47 -9.76
CA PHE A 124 -10.98 2.43 -10.60
C PHE A 124 -9.98 1.76 -11.55
N ALA A 125 -9.70 2.46 -12.64
CA ALA A 125 -8.56 2.10 -13.50
C ALA A 125 -7.23 2.20 -12.71
N PRO A 126 -6.24 1.35 -13.00
CA PRO A 126 -6.28 0.26 -13.99
C PRO A 126 -6.88 -1.04 -13.43
N LEU A 127 -7.09 -1.14 -12.12
CA LEU A 127 -7.45 -2.39 -11.42
C LEU A 127 -8.78 -2.96 -11.90
N ASN A 128 -9.79 -2.11 -12.16
CA ASN A 128 -11.09 -2.55 -12.67
C ASN A 128 -11.01 -3.22 -14.05
N SER A 129 -9.92 -2.99 -14.77
CA SER A 129 -9.71 -3.46 -16.15
C SER A 129 -8.56 -4.46 -16.30
N TRP A 130 -7.91 -4.85 -15.21
CA TRP A 130 -6.91 -5.92 -15.26
C TRP A 130 -7.54 -7.25 -15.66
N PRO A 131 -6.90 -8.05 -16.54
CA PRO A 131 -7.41 -9.35 -16.97
C PRO A 131 -7.73 -10.31 -15.82
N ASP A 132 -6.96 -10.25 -14.74
CA ASP A 132 -7.19 -11.09 -13.56
C ASP A 132 -8.47 -10.68 -12.79
N ASN A 133 -8.98 -9.48 -13.01
CA ASN A 133 -10.25 -8.98 -12.49
C ASN A 133 -11.44 -9.19 -13.46
N ALA A 134 -11.26 -9.99 -14.51
CA ALA A 134 -12.31 -10.24 -15.49
C ALA A 134 -13.64 -10.64 -14.81
N ASN A 135 -14.72 -9.97 -15.22
CA ASN A 135 -16.08 -10.12 -14.72
C ASN A 135 -16.36 -9.64 -13.27
N LEU A 136 -15.39 -9.12 -12.49
CA LEU A 136 -15.66 -8.58 -11.16
C LEU A 136 -16.51 -7.29 -11.18
N ASP A 137 -16.57 -6.59 -12.31
CA ASP A 137 -17.53 -5.52 -12.57
C ASP A 137 -18.99 -5.98 -12.34
N LYS A 138 -19.32 -7.26 -12.66
CA LYS A 138 -20.62 -7.85 -12.39
C LYS A 138 -20.84 -8.09 -10.89
N ALA A 139 -19.79 -8.45 -10.14
CA ALA A 139 -19.89 -8.59 -8.67
C ALA A 139 -20.25 -7.26 -8.02
N HIS A 140 -19.63 -6.15 -8.43
CA HIS A 140 -19.99 -4.81 -7.96
C HIS A 140 -21.46 -4.47 -8.30
N ARG A 141 -21.95 -4.84 -9.49
CA ARG A 141 -23.36 -4.59 -9.88
C ARG A 141 -24.34 -5.45 -9.10
N LEU A 142 -23.98 -6.66 -8.73
CA LEU A 142 -24.79 -7.51 -7.85
C LEU A 142 -24.89 -6.92 -6.43
N LEU A 143 -23.83 -6.29 -5.91
CA LEU A 143 -23.84 -5.62 -4.61
C LEU A 143 -24.56 -4.26 -4.61
N TRP A 144 -24.78 -3.64 -5.78
CA TRP A 144 -25.36 -2.30 -5.85
C TRP A 144 -26.67 -2.11 -5.09
N PRO A 145 -27.64 -3.04 -5.12
CA PRO A 145 -28.88 -2.89 -4.35
C PRO A 145 -28.65 -2.75 -2.83
N ILE A 146 -27.63 -3.43 -2.30
CA ILE A 146 -27.23 -3.34 -0.88
C ILE A 146 -26.56 -1.99 -0.63
N LYS A 147 -25.58 -1.63 -1.45
CA LYS A 147 -24.92 -0.32 -1.38
C LYS A 147 -25.94 0.82 -1.48
N GLN A 148 -26.93 0.72 -2.38
CA GLN A 148 -28.01 1.70 -2.52
C GLN A 148 -28.88 1.80 -1.26
N LYS A 149 -29.17 0.68 -0.60
CA LYS A 149 -29.99 0.62 0.62
C LYS A 149 -29.31 1.30 1.80
N TYR A 150 -28.03 1.02 2.02
CA TYR A 150 -27.27 1.51 3.18
C TYR A 150 -26.50 2.81 2.89
N GLY A 151 -26.34 3.18 1.64
CA GLY A 151 -25.80 4.46 1.18
C GLY A 151 -24.40 4.75 1.73
N ARG A 152 -24.24 5.90 2.36
CA ARG A 152 -22.96 6.37 2.89
C ARG A 152 -22.56 5.74 4.23
N SER A 153 -23.47 4.99 4.88
CA SER A 153 -23.18 4.33 6.16
C SER A 153 -22.27 3.11 6.01
N ILE A 154 -22.11 2.58 4.81
CA ILE A 154 -21.08 1.57 4.49
C ILE A 154 -20.33 1.97 3.23
N SER A 155 -19.01 2.01 3.29
CA SER A 155 -18.16 2.26 2.10
C SER A 155 -18.23 1.08 1.12
N TRP A 156 -17.85 1.30 -0.13
CA TRP A 156 -17.62 0.19 -1.06
C TRP A 156 -16.49 -0.72 -0.60
N ALA A 157 -15.42 -0.12 -0.06
CA ALA A 157 -14.30 -0.85 0.48
C ALA A 157 -14.74 -1.86 1.55
N ASP A 158 -15.49 -1.40 2.56
CA ASP A 158 -16.01 -2.27 3.61
C ASP A 158 -17.04 -3.27 3.10
N LEU A 159 -17.93 -2.87 2.20
CA LEU A 159 -18.96 -3.75 1.65
C LEU A 159 -18.35 -4.91 0.84
N MET A 160 -17.32 -4.67 0.04
CA MET A 160 -16.65 -5.71 -0.73
C MET A 160 -15.99 -6.75 0.18
N ILE A 161 -15.30 -6.31 1.22
CA ILE A 161 -14.66 -7.23 2.19
C ILE A 161 -15.69 -7.97 3.03
N MET A 162 -16.72 -7.26 3.52
CA MET A 162 -17.82 -7.89 4.26
C MET A 162 -18.53 -8.95 3.42
N ALA A 163 -18.77 -8.68 2.13
CA ALA A 163 -19.39 -9.65 1.22
C ALA A 163 -18.55 -10.93 1.08
N GLY A 164 -17.23 -10.83 0.98
CA GLY A 164 -16.34 -12.01 0.95
C GLY A 164 -16.37 -12.83 2.24
N THR A 165 -16.38 -12.16 3.40
CA THR A 165 -16.46 -12.79 4.72
C THR A 165 -17.80 -13.48 4.93
N VAL A 166 -18.91 -12.78 4.68
CA VAL A 166 -20.27 -13.36 4.78
C VAL A 166 -20.47 -14.50 3.78
N ALA A 167 -19.83 -14.45 2.61
CA ALA A 167 -19.88 -15.53 1.64
C ALA A 167 -19.31 -16.84 2.21
N MET A 168 -18.16 -16.78 2.86
CA MET A 168 -17.55 -17.96 3.51
C MET A 168 -18.43 -18.51 4.62
N ASP A 169 -18.92 -17.62 5.52
CA ASP A 169 -19.81 -18.02 6.60
C ASP A 169 -21.08 -18.71 6.06
N SER A 170 -21.67 -18.16 5.00
CA SER A 170 -22.88 -18.70 4.38
C SER A 170 -22.67 -20.08 3.71
N MET A 171 -21.43 -20.44 3.38
CA MET A 171 -21.03 -21.72 2.83
C MET A 171 -20.43 -22.67 3.90
N GLY A 172 -20.55 -22.31 5.19
CA GLY A 172 -20.21 -23.17 6.32
C GLY A 172 -18.76 -23.06 6.80
N PHE A 173 -18.02 -22.07 6.38
CA PHE A 173 -16.70 -21.77 6.94
C PHE A 173 -16.81 -20.67 8.01
N GLU A 174 -16.30 -20.94 9.21
CA GLU A 174 -16.31 -19.96 10.30
C GLU A 174 -15.10 -19.03 10.18
N THR A 175 -15.34 -17.78 9.76
CA THR A 175 -14.29 -16.76 9.66
C THR A 175 -13.94 -16.18 11.04
N LEU A 176 -12.78 -15.51 11.17
CA LEU A 176 -12.47 -14.76 12.40
C LEU A 176 -13.34 -13.51 12.57
N GLY A 177 -14.06 -13.10 11.54
CA GLY A 177 -14.92 -11.93 11.57
C GLY A 177 -14.51 -10.84 10.59
N PHE A 178 -15.01 -9.62 10.87
CA PHE A 178 -14.87 -8.45 10.01
C PHE A 178 -14.78 -7.18 10.85
N ALA A 179 -13.88 -6.29 10.49
CA ALA A 179 -13.85 -4.92 10.97
C ALA A 179 -14.13 -3.95 9.81
N GLY A 180 -15.00 -2.97 10.04
CA GLY A 180 -15.15 -1.80 9.20
C GLY A 180 -14.09 -0.74 9.50
N GLY A 181 -14.12 0.37 8.77
CA GLY A 181 -13.23 1.52 8.95
C GLY A 181 -12.47 1.92 7.70
N ARG A 182 -12.68 1.21 6.57
CA ARG A 182 -12.13 1.59 5.27
C ARG A 182 -12.98 2.69 4.66
N VAL A 183 -12.35 3.81 4.32
CA VAL A 183 -13.04 4.97 3.73
C VAL A 183 -12.95 4.90 2.21
N ASP A 184 -14.06 5.18 1.52
CA ASP A 184 -14.07 5.19 0.04
C ASP A 184 -13.19 6.30 -0.52
N ALA A 185 -12.30 5.95 -1.44
CA ALA A 185 -11.65 6.89 -2.33
C ALA A 185 -12.60 7.33 -3.46
N TRP A 186 -12.35 8.53 -4.00
CA TRP A 186 -13.14 9.15 -5.07
C TRP A 186 -12.34 9.38 -6.35
N GLN A 187 -11.09 8.97 -6.35
CA GLN A 187 -10.19 8.95 -7.50
C GLN A 187 -9.26 7.73 -7.39
N PRO A 188 -8.63 7.31 -8.50
CA PRO A 188 -7.57 6.30 -8.46
C PRO A 188 -6.42 6.75 -7.55
N GLU A 189 -5.80 5.80 -6.87
CA GLU A 189 -4.54 6.05 -6.17
C GLU A 189 -3.41 6.28 -7.19
N GLU A 190 -2.55 7.27 -6.93
CA GLU A 190 -1.33 7.50 -7.71
C GLU A 190 -0.28 6.43 -7.38
N VAL A 191 -0.37 5.31 -8.05
CA VAL A 191 0.49 4.14 -7.84
C VAL A 191 1.16 3.74 -9.14
N ASN A 192 2.45 3.52 -9.08
CA ASN A 192 3.14 2.84 -10.17
C ASN A 192 2.86 1.33 -10.13
N TRP A 193 1.96 0.88 -10.97
CA TRP A 193 1.67 -0.54 -11.17
C TRP A 193 2.63 -1.21 -12.18
N GLY A 194 3.47 -0.44 -12.83
CA GLY A 194 4.35 -0.85 -13.93
C GLY A 194 3.76 -0.56 -15.31
N PRO A 195 4.48 -0.90 -16.38
CA PRO A 195 4.05 -0.61 -17.76
C PRO A 195 2.78 -1.38 -18.13
N GLU A 196 1.75 -0.66 -18.53
CA GLU A 196 0.43 -1.19 -18.89
C GLU A 196 0.37 -1.73 -20.33
N GLY A 197 1.36 -1.44 -21.18
CA GLY A 197 1.34 -1.77 -22.60
C GLY A 197 1.52 -3.26 -22.93
N GLU A 198 1.91 -4.08 -21.97
CA GLU A 198 2.24 -5.50 -22.18
C GLU A 198 1.49 -6.37 -21.16
N TRP A 199 0.15 -6.41 -21.29
CA TRP A 199 -0.71 -7.19 -20.42
C TRP A 199 -0.34 -8.67 -20.42
N LEU A 200 -0.22 -9.26 -19.23
CA LEU A 200 0.05 -10.67 -18.95
C LEU A 200 1.33 -11.25 -19.58
N ALA A 201 1.93 -10.58 -20.54
CA ALA A 201 3.12 -11.04 -21.25
C ALA A 201 4.42 -10.54 -20.61
N ALA A 202 4.40 -9.37 -19.99
CA ALA A 202 5.58 -8.79 -19.39
C ALA A 202 5.91 -9.47 -18.05
N ASP A 203 6.99 -10.24 -18.04
CA ASP A 203 7.64 -10.65 -16.79
C ASP A 203 8.31 -9.42 -16.17
N ARG A 204 8.00 -9.14 -14.90
CA ARG A 204 8.54 -8.01 -14.16
C ARG A 204 9.88 -8.28 -13.51
N ARG A 205 10.55 -9.35 -13.92
CA ARG A 205 11.88 -9.68 -13.45
C ARG A 205 12.94 -8.89 -14.21
N ASN A 206 13.90 -8.34 -13.47
CA ASN A 206 15.06 -7.68 -14.05
C ASN A 206 16.02 -8.69 -14.72
N GLY A 207 17.07 -8.20 -15.36
CA GLY A 207 18.06 -9.05 -16.02
C GLY A 207 18.81 -10.01 -15.09
N ALA A 208 18.71 -9.85 -13.75
CA ALA A 208 19.24 -10.77 -12.75
C ALA A 208 18.21 -11.84 -12.31
N GLY A 209 17.00 -11.78 -12.82
CA GLY A 209 15.91 -12.70 -12.47
C GLY A 209 15.15 -12.32 -11.20
N GLU A 210 15.39 -11.13 -10.66
CA GLU A 210 14.71 -10.62 -9.45
C GLU A 210 13.45 -9.84 -9.85
N LEU A 211 12.37 -10.01 -9.09
CA LEU A 211 11.18 -9.19 -9.27
C LEU A 211 11.49 -7.74 -8.92
N GLU A 212 11.23 -6.84 -9.85
CA GLU A 212 11.48 -5.41 -9.68
C GLU A 212 10.71 -4.85 -8.48
N ARG A 213 11.34 -3.95 -7.73
CA ARG A 213 10.69 -3.26 -6.62
C ARG A 213 9.91 -2.04 -7.16
N PRO A 214 8.72 -1.73 -6.63
CA PRO A 214 8.05 -2.33 -5.44
C PRO A 214 7.04 -3.43 -5.77
N PHE A 215 7.01 -3.98 -6.99
CA PHE A 215 5.95 -4.86 -7.46
C PHE A 215 5.74 -6.11 -6.59
N GLY A 216 4.47 -6.46 -6.36
CA GLY A 216 4.05 -7.68 -5.68
C GLY A 216 3.82 -8.84 -6.66
N ALA A 217 3.07 -8.63 -7.72
CA ALA A 217 2.80 -9.65 -8.73
C ALA A 217 3.96 -9.81 -9.73
N THR A 218 4.19 -11.03 -10.19
CA THR A 218 5.29 -11.36 -11.10
C THR A 218 5.03 -10.94 -12.56
N GLN A 219 3.78 -10.68 -12.92
CA GLN A 219 3.36 -10.24 -14.26
C GLN A 219 2.35 -9.11 -14.17
N MET A 220 2.41 -8.19 -15.13
CA MET A 220 1.44 -7.09 -15.22
C MET A 220 0.02 -7.61 -15.46
N GLY A 221 -0.95 -7.01 -14.79
CA GLY A 221 -2.37 -7.36 -14.90
C GLY A 221 -2.79 -8.64 -14.16
N LEU A 222 -1.85 -9.31 -13.47
CA LEU A 222 -2.12 -10.35 -12.48
C LEU A 222 -2.10 -9.77 -11.07
N ILE A 223 -2.93 -10.33 -10.19
CA ILE A 223 -2.89 -9.99 -8.76
C ILE A 223 -1.75 -10.73 -8.07
N TYR A 224 -1.45 -11.97 -8.50
CA TYR A 224 -0.47 -12.85 -7.86
C TYR A 224 0.54 -13.43 -8.85
N VAL A 225 0.22 -14.63 -9.36
CA VAL A 225 1.08 -15.43 -10.23
C VAL A 225 0.25 -16.05 -11.36
N ASN A 226 0.92 -16.43 -12.45
CA ASN A 226 0.26 -17.11 -13.54
C ASN A 226 -0.15 -18.55 -13.12
N PRO A 227 -1.45 -18.89 -13.15
CA PRO A 227 -1.93 -20.23 -12.73
C PRO A 227 -1.45 -21.37 -13.63
N GLU A 228 -1.04 -21.08 -14.86
CA GLU A 228 -0.43 -22.04 -15.78
C GLU A 228 1.05 -22.32 -15.43
N GLY A 229 1.62 -21.57 -14.49
CA GLY A 229 3.04 -21.53 -14.13
C GLY A 229 3.77 -20.31 -14.67
N PRO A 230 4.97 -20.00 -14.17
CA PRO A 230 5.75 -18.82 -14.58
C PRO A 230 5.96 -18.76 -16.11
N GLY A 231 5.54 -17.65 -16.72
CA GLY A 231 5.60 -17.49 -18.18
C GLY A 231 4.75 -18.49 -18.96
N GLY A 232 3.74 -19.11 -18.35
CA GLY A 232 2.92 -20.17 -18.97
C GLY A 232 3.63 -21.53 -19.05
N ASN A 233 4.74 -21.71 -18.33
CA ASN A 233 5.44 -23.00 -18.25
C ASN A 233 4.88 -23.84 -17.10
N PRO A 234 4.32 -25.03 -17.35
CA PRO A 234 3.63 -25.84 -16.35
C PRO A 234 4.62 -26.63 -15.46
N ASP A 235 5.49 -25.91 -14.77
CA ASP A 235 6.43 -26.46 -13.78
C ASP A 235 5.97 -26.12 -12.36
N PRO A 236 5.43 -27.10 -11.59
CA PRO A 236 4.94 -26.83 -10.23
C PRO A 236 6.03 -26.36 -9.25
N GLN A 237 7.31 -26.76 -9.42
CA GLN A 237 8.36 -26.27 -8.53
C GLN A 237 8.70 -24.81 -8.82
N ALA A 238 8.82 -24.42 -10.08
CA ALA A 238 8.99 -23.00 -10.45
C ALA A 238 7.78 -22.16 -10.04
N ALA A 239 6.57 -22.72 -10.09
CA ALA A 239 5.37 -22.07 -9.58
C ALA A 239 5.44 -21.85 -8.07
N ALA A 240 5.96 -22.79 -7.28
CA ALA A 240 6.13 -22.63 -5.83
C ALA A 240 7.06 -21.46 -5.49
N ASP A 241 8.17 -21.31 -6.22
CA ASP A 241 9.11 -20.22 -6.04
C ASP A 241 8.46 -18.85 -6.35
N ALA A 242 7.69 -18.77 -7.44
CA ALA A 242 6.96 -17.56 -7.83
C ALA A 242 5.85 -17.20 -6.83
N ILE A 243 5.12 -18.21 -6.31
CA ILE A 243 4.09 -18.03 -5.27
C ILE A 243 4.73 -17.46 -4.00
N ARG A 244 5.81 -18.07 -3.52
CA ARG A 244 6.50 -17.64 -2.30
C ARG A 244 7.00 -16.19 -2.41
N GLU A 245 7.54 -15.80 -3.56
CA GLU A 245 7.98 -14.43 -3.80
C GLU A 245 6.80 -13.45 -3.82
N ALA A 246 5.74 -13.74 -4.59
CA ALA A 246 4.59 -12.86 -4.72
C ALA A 246 3.84 -12.70 -3.38
N PHE A 247 3.52 -13.80 -2.71
CA PHE A 247 2.82 -13.76 -1.43
C PHE A 247 3.68 -13.19 -0.29
N GLY A 248 4.98 -13.44 -0.29
CA GLY A 248 5.92 -12.81 0.64
C GLY A 248 5.90 -11.29 0.51
N ARG A 249 5.79 -10.76 -0.72
CA ARG A 249 5.61 -9.31 -0.96
C ARG A 249 4.25 -8.77 -0.57
N MET A 250 3.31 -9.63 -0.27
CA MET A 250 1.99 -9.30 0.31
C MET A 250 1.92 -9.56 1.82
N ALA A 251 3.05 -9.71 2.51
CA ALA A 251 3.20 -10.01 3.92
C ALA A 251 2.72 -11.41 4.37
N MET A 252 2.62 -12.37 3.44
CA MET A 252 2.21 -13.76 3.76
C MET A 252 3.42 -14.69 3.88
N ASN A 253 3.48 -15.44 4.96
CA ASN A 253 4.44 -16.53 5.11
C ASN A 253 3.97 -17.81 4.37
N ASP A 254 4.77 -18.88 4.38
CA ASP A 254 4.45 -20.11 3.65
C ASP A 254 3.17 -20.80 4.15
N GLU A 255 2.88 -20.74 5.44
CA GLU A 255 1.67 -21.34 6.02
C GLU A 255 0.41 -20.52 5.64
N GLU A 256 0.46 -19.21 5.78
CA GLU A 256 -0.61 -18.28 5.36
C GLU A 256 -0.86 -18.39 3.85
N THR A 257 0.20 -18.50 3.06
CA THR A 257 0.13 -18.67 1.60
C THR A 257 -0.56 -19.98 1.20
N ALA A 258 -0.13 -21.09 1.80
CA ALA A 258 -0.74 -22.41 1.54
C ALA A 258 -2.21 -22.43 1.99
N ALA A 259 -2.53 -21.80 3.13
CA ALA A 259 -3.89 -21.70 3.66
C ALA A 259 -4.80 -20.92 2.72
N LEU A 260 -4.35 -19.75 2.24
CA LEU A 260 -5.09 -18.94 1.30
C LEU A 260 -5.38 -19.68 0.00
N ILE A 261 -4.40 -20.35 -0.61
CA ILE A 261 -4.59 -21.08 -1.86
C ILE A 261 -5.55 -22.26 -1.65
N ALA A 262 -5.27 -23.13 -0.67
CA ALA A 262 -6.09 -24.33 -0.43
C ALA A 262 -7.52 -23.97 0.04
N GLY A 263 -7.65 -22.97 0.92
CA GLY A 263 -8.92 -22.49 1.42
C GLY A 263 -9.75 -21.82 0.34
N GLY A 264 -9.14 -20.91 -0.42
CA GLY A 264 -9.81 -20.20 -1.52
C GLY A 264 -10.29 -21.14 -2.62
N HIS A 265 -9.44 -22.07 -3.06
CA HIS A 265 -9.79 -23.03 -4.09
C HIS A 265 -10.70 -24.18 -3.62
N THR A 266 -11.07 -24.21 -2.34
CA THR A 266 -12.17 -25.06 -1.87
C THR A 266 -13.50 -24.62 -2.49
N PHE A 267 -13.65 -23.32 -2.82
CA PHE A 267 -14.87 -22.72 -3.31
C PHE A 267 -14.85 -22.44 -4.82
N GLY A 268 -16.01 -22.65 -5.46
CA GLY A 268 -16.28 -22.19 -6.82
C GLY A 268 -15.58 -22.99 -7.91
N LYS A 269 -15.44 -22.32 -9.04
CA LYS A 269 -14.80 -22.86 -10.24
C LYS A 269 -14.09 -21.77 -11.05
N ALA A 270 -13.14 -22.19 -11.88
CA ALA A 270 -12.60 -21.37 -12.96
C ALA A 270 -13.48 -21.46 -14.22
N HIS A 271 -13.41 -20.42 -15.08
CA HIS A 271 -14.24 -20.29 -16.28
C HIS A 271 -13.38 -20.13 -17.53
N GLY A 272 -13.50 -21.08 -18.42
CA GLY A 272 -12.78 -21.15 -19.67
C GLY A 272 -13.60 -21.88 -20.75
N ALA A 273 -14.88 -21.55 -20.87
CA ALA A 273 -15.80 -22.23 -21.79
C ALA A 273 -15.34 -22.15 -23.27
N ALA A 274 -14.62 -21.10 -23.66
CA ALA A 274 -14.02 -20.91 -24.99
C ALA A 274 -12.82 -19.98 -24.93
N ALA A 275 -12.11 -19.80 -26.06
CA ALA A 275 -10.93 -18.96 -26.17
C ALA A 275 -11.27 -17.47 -25.95
N PRO A 276 -10.70 -16.78 -24.93
CA PRO A 276 -11.01 -15.38 -24.67
C PRO A 276 -10.73 -14.47 -25.86
N SER A 277 -9.62 -14.69 -26.57
CA SER A 277 -9.22 -13.90 -27.75
C SER A 277 -10.20 -13.92 -28.92
N GLU A 278 -11.11 -14.90 -28.95
CA GLU A 278 -12.10 -15.04 -30.05
C GLU A 278 -13.47 -14.46 -29.65
N TYR A 279 -13.81 -14.46 -28.35
CA TYR A 279 -15.18 -14.24 -27.92
C TYR A 279 -15.35 -13.13 -26.89
N VAL A 280 -14.31 -12.74 -26.16
CA VAL A 280 -14.42 -11.73 -25.11
C VAL A 280 -14.09 -10.34 -25.65
N GLY A 281 -14.98 -9.39 -25.39
CA GLY A 281 -14.82 -7.99 -25.75
C GLY A 281 -13.91 -7.22 -24.80
N SER A 282 -13.91 -5.90 -24.93
CA SER A 282 -13.08 -4.99 -24.17
C SER A 282 -13.33 -5.11 -22.65
N GLU A 283 -12.32 -4.77 -21.87
CA GLU A 283 -12.39 -4.49 -20.44
C GLU A 283 -13.28 -3.28 -20.14
N PRO A 284 -13.65 -3.01 -18.87
CA PRO A 284 -14.56 -1.92 -18.52
C PRO A 284 -14.14 -0.53 -19.01
N GLU A 285 -12.85 -0.18 -18.93
CA GLU A 285 -12.36 1.13 -19.38
C GLU A 285 -12.29 1.26 -20.91
N GLY A 286 -12.11 0.14 -21.61
CA GLY A 286 -12.09 0.08 -23.07
C GLY A 286 -13.45 -0.23 -23.71
N GLY A 287 -14.51 -0.37 -22.91
CA GLY A 287 -15.87 -0.66 -23.37
C GLY A 287 -16.56 0.56 -24.00
N ASP A 288 -17.63 0.30 -24.78
CA ASP A 288 -18.46 1.35 -25.36
C ASP A 288 -19.29 2.04 -24.26
N ILE A 289 -19.67 3.31 -24.49
CA ILE A 289 -20.40 4.13 -23.50
C ILE A 289 -21.76 3.50 -23.10
N GLU A 290 -22.40 2.79 -23.99
CA GLU A 290 -23.65 2.05 -23.74
C GLU A 290 -23.46 0.83 -22.84
N ASP A 291 -22.23 0.38 -22.61
CA ASP A 291 -21.91 -0.73 -21.72
C ASP A 291 -21.95 -0.32 -20.25
N MET A 292 -21.97 0.99 -19.99
CA MET A 292 -22.14 1.56 -18.66
C MET A 292 -21.10 1.04 -17.63
N GLY A 293 -19.83 0.83 -18.09
CA GLY A 293 -18.75 0.33 -17.29
C GLY A 293 -18.78 -1.18 -17.04
N LEU A 294 -19.58 -1.94 -17.81
CA LEU A 294 -19.52 -3.40 -17.83
C LEU A 294 -18.67 -3.87 -19.02
N GLY A 295 -17.53 -4.46 -18.73
CA GLY A 295 -16.60 -4.99 -19.71
C GLY A 295 -16.73 -6.50 -19.94
N TRP A 296 -15.78 -7.06 -20.67
CA TRP A 296 -15.61 -8.50 -20.95
C TRP A 296 -16.88 -9.19 -21.42
N LYS A 297 -17.70 -8.52 -22.23
CA LYS A 297 -18.88 -9.11 -22.85
C LYS A 297 -18.45 -10.27 -23.72
N SER A 298 -18.98 -11.45 -23.46
CA SER A 298 -18.70 -12.63 -24.26
C SER A 298 -19.78 -12.84 -25.32
N SER A 299 -19.32 -13.12 -26.55
CA SER A 299 -20.19 -13.54 -27.68
C SER A 299 -20.33 -15.06 -27.75
N TYR A 300 -19.70 -15.82 -26.86
CA TYR A 300 -19.81 -17.27 -26.85
C TYR A 300 -21.11 -17.73 -26.15
N GLY A 301 -21.91 -18.52 -26.81
CA GLY A 301 -23.16 -19.04 -26.29
C GLY A 301 -24.09 -17.96 -25.75
N SER A 302 -24.43 -18.06 -24.45
CA SER A 302 -25.21 -17.07 -23.71
C SER A 302 -24.38 -15.88 -23.20
N GLY A 303 -23.05 -16.00 -23.23
CA GLY A 303 -22.13 -15.00 -22.66
C GLY A 303 -21.99 -15.04 -21.14
N ASN A 304 -22.74 -15.88 -20.47
CA ASN A 304 -22.76 -16.02 -18.99
C ASN A 304 -23.12 -17.46 -18.59
N GLY A 305 -23.23 -17.74 -17.29
CA GLY A 305 -23.56 -19.07 -16.77
C GLY A 305 -22.55 -20.11 -17.25
N ALA A 306 -23.03 -21.19 -17.88
CA ALA A 306 -22.18 -22.26 -18.39
C ALA A 306 -21.21 -21.81 -19.51
N ASP A 307 -21.49 -20.69 -20.16
CA ASP A 307 -20.70 -20.12 -21.25
C ASP A 307 -19.74 -19.00 -20.79
N THR A 308 -19.58 -18.82 -19.47
CA THR A 308 -18.71 -17.79 -18.90
C THR A 308 -17.25 -18.03 -19.25
N ILE A 309 -16.54 -16.94 -19.55
CA ILE A 309 -15.09 -16.92 -19.80
C ILE A 309 -14.46 -15.88 -18.85
N THR A 310 -13.45 -16.31 -18.09
CA THR A 310 -12.60 -15.43 -17.25
C THR A 310 -11.12 -15.70 -17.52
N SER A 311 -10.48 -16.55 -16.70
CA SER A 311 -9.05 -16.88 -16.79
C SER A 311 -8.69 -17.80 -17.97
N GLY A 312 -9.68 -18.45 -18.59
CA GLY A 312 -9.45 -19.48 -19.59
C GLY A 312 -9.22 -20.90 -19.04
N LEU A 313 -8.95 -21.06 -17.75
CA LEU A 313 -8.97 -22.38 -17.10
C LEU A 313 -10.43 -22.77 -16.81
N GLU A 314 -10.75 -24.07 -16.77
CA GLU A 314 -12.13 -24.54 -16.66
C GLU A 314 -12.27 -25.67 -15.64
N GLY A 315 -13.23 -25.55 -14.72
CA GLY A 315 -13.61 -26.59 -13.78
C GLY A 315 -13.47 -26.19 -12.32
N ALA A 316 -13.84 -27.09 -11.41
CA ALA A 316 -13.75 -26.91 -9.95
C ALA A 316 -12.79 -27.93 -9.34
N TRP A 317 -12.29 -27.59 -8.16
CA TRP A 317 -11.31 -28.41 -7.41
C TRP A 317 -11.96 -29.45 -6.51
N THR A 318 -13.20 -29.19 -6.07
CA THR A 318 -13.89 -29.93 -5.02
C THR A 318 -15.20 -30.54 -5.50
N ILE A 319 -15.73 -31.49 -4.73
CA ILE A 319 -17.01 -32.16 -5.05
C ILE A 319 -18.24 -31.32 -4.61
N ASP A 320 -18.05 -30.34 -3.77
CA ASP A 320 -19.08 -29.41 -3.30
C ASP A 320 -18.54 -27.98 -3.29
N PRO A 321 -18.48 -27.32 -4.47
CA PRO A 321 -17.84 -26.01 -4.61
C PRO A 321 -18.58 -24.85 -3.96
N ALA A 322 -19.78 -25.06 -3.40
CA ALA A 322 -20.56 -24.08 -2.66
C ALA A 322 -20.63 -24.34 -1.15
N SER A 323 -19.74 -25.21 -0.63
CA SER A 323 -19.66 -25.54 0.79
C SER A 323 -18.20 -25.68 1.24
N TRP A 324 -17.95 -25.33 2.48
CA TRP A 324 -16.64 -25.62 3.10
C TRP A 324 -16.43 -27.10 3.29
N THR A 325 -15.33 -27.63 2.80
CA THR A 325 -14.90 -29.01 2.97
C THR A 325 -13.38 -29.10 2.89
N HIS A 326 -12.78 -30.18 3.41
CA HIS A 326 -11.34 -30.49 3.23
C HIS A 326 -11.03 -31.17 1.89
N ASN A 327 -12.02 -31.26 1.01
CA ASN A 327 -11.92 -32.03 -0.22
C ASN A 327 -10.88 -31.51 -1.22
N TYR A 328 -10.50 -30.25 -1.15
CA TYR A 328 -9.40 -29.71 -1.96
C TYR A 328 -8.08 -30.45 -1.67
N LEU A 329 -7.68 -30.53 -0.40
CA LEU A 329 -6.45 -31.26 -0.01
C LEU A 329 -6.56 -32.73 -0.26
N GLU A 330 -7.72 -33.34 0.03
CA GLU A 330 -7.97 -34.75 -0.27
C GLU A 330 -7.79 -35.07 -1.78
N ASN A 331 -8.36 -34.25 -2.66
CA ASN A 331 -8.23 -34.44 -4.10
C ASN A 331 -6.79 -34.19 -4.57
N LEU A 332 -6.11 -33.16 -4.04
CA LEU A 332 -4.73 -32.88 -4.37
C LEU A 332 -3.82 -34.11 -4.13
N TYR A 333 -4.03 -34.84 -3.04
CA TYR A 333 -3.18 -35.98 -2.64
C TYR A 333 -3.68 -37.33 -3.12
N ASN A 334 -4.99 -37.54 -3.24
CA ASN A 334 -5.56 -38.84 -3.63
C ASN A 334 -5.39 -39.18 -5.10
N PHE A 335 -5.15 -38.21 -5.96
CA PHE A 335 -5.01 -38.40 -7.41
C PHE A 335 -3.56 -38.21 -7.87
N GLU A 336 -3.18 -38.97 -8.89
CA GLU A 336 -2.08 -38.64 -9.77
C GLU A 336 -2.59 -37.67 -10.85
N TRP A 337 -1.88 -36.60 -11.05
CA TRP A 337 -2.29 -35.51 -11.94
C TRP A 337 -1.54 -35.53 -13.26
N VAL A 338 -2.26 -35.41 -14.36
CA VAL A 338 -1.71 -35.32 -15.72
C VAL A 338 -2.13 -34.04 -16.38
N GLN A 339 -1.20 -33.46 -17.11
CA GLN A 339 -1.45 -32.20 -17.82
C GLN A 339 -2.53 -32.37 -18.90
N THR A 340 -3.47 -31.42 -18.95
CA THR A 340 -4.53 -31.33 -19.97
C THR A 340 -4.71 -29.86 -20.39
N ARG A 341 -5.71 -29.61 -21.23
CA ARG A 341 -6.09 -28.24 -21.61
C ARG A 341 -7.59 -28.05 -21.41
N SER A 342 -7.92 -26.82 -20.98
CA SER A 342 -9.30 -26.38 -20.93
C SER A 342 -9.90 -26.20 -22.34
N PRO A 343 -11.22 -26.03 -22.48
CA PRO A 343 -11.83 -25.67 -23.75
C PRO A 343 -11.27 -24.36 -24.37
N ALA A 344 -10.83 -23.44 -23.53
CA ALA A 344 -10.15 -22.20 -23.93
C ALA A 344 -8.70 -22.41 -24.40
N GLY A 345 -8.13 -23.59 -24.19
CA GLY A 345 -6.76 -23.94 -24.55
C GLY A 345 -5.73 -23.71 -23.45
N ALA A 346 -6.11 -23.19 -22.26
CA ALA A 346 -5.21 -22.99 -21.14
C ALA A 346 -4.74 -24.31 -20.53
N ILE A 347 -3.53 -24.32 -19.97
CA ILE A 347 -2.92 -25.50 -19.36
C ILE A 347 -3.50 -25.71 -17.95
N GLN A 348 -4.01 -26.90 -17.70
CA GLN A 348 -4.50 -27.33 -16.38
C GLN A 348 -4.21 -28.82 -16.18
N TRP A 349 -4.60 -29.37 -15.04
CA TRP A 349 -4.30 -30.76 -14.66
C TRP A 349 -5.59 -31.50 -14.30
N GLU A 350 -5.66 -32.76 -14.71
CA GLU A 350 -6.78 -33.64 -14.40
C GLU A 350 -6.30 -34.96 -13.80
N PRO A 351 -7.15 -35.72 -13.08
CA PRO A 351 -6.79 -37.04 -12.55
C PRO A 351 -6.42 -38.05 -13.67
N ALA A 352 -5.30 -38.74 -13.52
CA ALA A 352 -4.78 -39.66 -14.48
C ALA A 352 -5.76 -40.81 -14.80
N GLY A 353 -5.79 -41.26 -16.04
CA GLY A 353 -6.57 -42.41 -16.47
C GLY A 353 -8.09 -42.24 -16.43
N GLY A 354 -8.58 -40.98 -16.37
CA GLY A 354 -10.01 -40.70 -16.28
C GLY A 354 -10.60 -41.01 -14.90
N ALA A 355 -9.77 -41.09 -13.88
CA ALA A 355 -10.23 -41.22 -12.48
C ALA A 355 -11.12 -40.03 -12.12
N ALA A 356 -12.12 -40.27 -11.29
CA ALA A 356 -13.03 -39.23 -10.80
C ALA A 356 -13.81 -38.42 -11.88
N SER A 357 -13.98 -38.94 -13.10
CA SER A 357 -14.61 -38.25 -14.24
C SER A 357 -16.07 -37.82 -13.99
N ASN A 358 -16.73 -38.35 -12.97
CA ASN A 358 -18.12 -38.04 -12.58
C ASN A 358 -18.23 -37.55 -11.11
N LEU A 359 -17.22 -36.90 -10.59
CA LEU A 359 -17.17 -36.56 -9.17
C LEU A 359 -17.77 -35.20 -8.87
N VAL A 360 -17.37 -34.17 -9.63
CA VAL A 360 -17.74 -32.75 -9.45
C VAL A 360 -19.05 -32.45 -10.18
N PRO A 361 -20.06 -31.81 -9.55
CA PRO A 361 -21.29 -31.41 -10.23
C PRO A 361 -21.00 -30.33 -11.28
N ASP A 362 -21.81 -30.28 -12.34
CA ASP A 362 -21.83 -29.11 -13.24
C ASP A 362 -22.48 -27.92 -12.55
N ALA A 363 -21.97 -26.71 -12.78
CA ALA A 363 -22.44 -25.51 -12.10
C ALA A 363 -23.87 -25.12 -12.48
N HIS A 364 -24.33 -25.47 -13.70
CA HIS A 364 -25.63 -25.04 -14.26
C HIS A 364 -26.51 -26.19 -14.76
N ASP A 365 -26.01 -27.41 -14.83
CA ASP A 365 -26.75 -28.60 -15.26
C ASP A 365 -26.60 -29.73 -14.21
N PRO A 366 -27.60 -29.95 -13.34
CA PRO A 366 -27.51 -30.96 -12.29
C PRO A 366 -27.41 -32.41 -12.81
N SER A 367 -27.67 -32.63 -14.10
CA SER A 367 -27.55 -33.95 -14.73
C SER A 367 -26.13 -34.31 -15.17
N ARG A 368 -25.23 -33.31 -15.20
CA ARG A 368 -23.85 -33.48 -15.65
C ARG A 368 -22.88 -33.47 -14.46
N ARG A 369 -21.77 -34.18 -14.66
CA ARG A 369 -20.66 -34.18 -13.70
C ARG A 369 -19.33 -34.21 -14.45
N HIS A 370 -18.28 -33.73 -13.76
CA HIS A 370 -16.93 -33.56 -14.29
C HIS A 370 -15.88 -34.22 -13.37
N ALA A 371 -14.65 -34.31 -13.84
CA ALA A 371 -13.51 -34.56 -12.98
C ALA A 371 -13.15 -33.26 -12.20
N PRO A 372 -12.56 -33.36 -11.02
CA PRO A 372 -11.88 -32.23 -10.40
C PRO A 372 -10.68 -31.83 -11.26
N MET A 373 -10.25 -30.56 -11.14
CA MET A 373 -9.06 -30.07 -11.82
C MET A 373 -8.12 -29.38 -10.84
N MET A 374 -6.86 -29.22 -11.24
CA MET A 374 -5.85 -28.43 -10.53
C MET A 374 -5.14 -27.50 -11.49
N PHE A 375 -4.69 -26.35 -10.97
CA PHE A 375 -3.74 -25.48 -11.66
C PHE A 375 -2.30 -25.97 -11.46
N THR A 376 -1.37 -25.46 -12.22
CA THR A 376 0.06 -25.70 -11.97
C THR A 376 0.47 -25.17 -10.59
N THR A 377 -0.12 -24.04 -10.20
CA THR A 377 0.06 -23.42 -8.88
C THR A 377 -0.51 -24.24 -7.73
N ASP A 378 -1.59 -25.01 -7.94
CA ASP A 378 -2.09 -25.95 -6.92
C ASP A 378 -1.12 -27.11 -6.69
N LEU A 379 -0.55 -27.64 -7.78
CA LEU A 379 0.43 -28.73 -7.67
C LEU A 379 1.72 -28.29 -6.96
N ALA A 380 2.02 -27.01 -6.94
CA ALA A 380 3.12 -26.44 -6.14
C ALA A 380 3.00 -26.84 -4.66
N LEU A 381 1.78 -26.85 -4.11
CA LEU A 381 1.52 -27.22 -2.72
C LEU A 381 1.84 -28.71 -2.41
N LYS A 382 1.78 -29.58 -3.44
CA LYS A 382 2.14 -30.99 -3.32
C LYS A 382 3.62 -31.26 -3.59
N VAL A 383 4.26 -30.48 -4.45
CA VAL A 383 5.61 -30.73 -4.96
C VAL A 383 6.69 -30.04 -4.13
N ASP A 384 6.51 -28.78 -3.77
CA ASP A 384 7.46 -28.04 -2.94
C ASP A 384 7.58 -28.67 -1.53
N PRO A 385 8.79 -28.92 -1.03
CA PRO A 385 8.97 -29.62 0.25
C PRO A 385 8.34 -28.91 1.44
N ILE A 386 8.38 -27.56 1.49
CA ILE A 386 7.84 -26.75 2.60
C ILE A 386 6.31 -26.78 2.55
N TYR A 387 5.72 -26.44 1.41
CA TYR A 387 4.27 -26.47 1.26
C TYR A 387 3.69 -27.87 1.47
N ARG A 388 4.39 -28.90 1.00
CA ARG A 388 3.97 -30.29 1.21
C ARG A 388 3.98 -30.72 2.69
N GLU A 389 4.96 -30.24 3.47
CA GLU A 389 5.00 -30.49 4.92
C GLU A 389 3.77 -29.88 5.59
N ILE A 390 3.45 -28.62 5.27
CA ILE A 390 2.30 -27.87 5.79
C ILE A 390 1.00 -28.60 5.40
N THR A 391 0.76 -28.81 4.12
CA THR A 391 -0.51 -29.35 3.59
C THR A 391 -0.72 -30.83 3.95
N SER A 392 0.35 -31.64 4.09
CA SER A 392 0.25 -33.00 4.59
C SER A 392 -0.13 -33.05 6.07
N ARG A 393 0.37 -32.15 6.89
CA ARG A 393 -0.01 -31.99 8.30
C ARG A 393 -1.50 -31.67 8.42
N TRP A 394 -2.02 -30.79 7.58
CA TRP A 394 -3.43 -30.42 7.56
C TRP A 394 -4.38 -31.53 7.11
N LEU A 395 -3.93 -32.49 6.27
CA LEU A 395 -4.71 -33.67 5.95
C LEU A 395 -4.94 -34.58 7.19
N GLU A 396 -3.99 -34.58 8.12
CA GLU A 396 -4.10 -35.33 9.37
C GLU A 396 -4.82 -34.50 10.47
N ASN A 397 -4.77 -33.18 10.38
CA ASN A 397 -5.30 -32.25 11.37
C ASN A 397 -6.16 -31.17 10.68
N PRO A 398 -7.38 -31.46 10.24
CA PRO A 398 -8.22 -30.52 9.51
C PRO A 398 -8.53 -29.20 10.25
N GLU A 399 -8.65 -29.26 11.58
CA GLU A 399 -8.89 -28.09 12.43
C GLU A 399 -7.73 -27.07 12.37
N GLU A 400 -6.48 -27.52 12.19
CA GLU A 400 -5.33 -26.64 11.98
C GLU A 400 -5.43 -25.87 10.64
N PHE A 401 -5.96 -26.53 9.61
CA PHE A 401 -6.19 -25.87 8.32
C PHE A 401 -7.29 -24.83 8.40
N GLU A 402 -8.38 -25.12 9.13
CA GLU A 402 -9.47 -24.16 9.35
C GLU A 402 -8.96 -22.90 10.07
N ASP A 403 -8.23 -23.07 11.17
CA ASP A 403 -7.65 -21.94 11.92
C ASP A 403 -6.63 -21.14 11.06
N ALA A 404 -5.75 -21.85 10.33
CA ALA A 404 -4.77 -21.22 9.46
C ALA A 404 -5.42 -20.39 8.34
N PHE A 405 -6.47 -20.91 7.71
CA PHE A 405 -7.20 -20.19 6.67
C PHE A 405 -7.99 -19.02 7.24
N ALA A 406 -8.66 -19.16 8.37
CA ALA A 406 -9.38 -18.07 9.02
C ALA A 406 -8.44 -16.90 9.38
N ARG A 407 -7.26 -17.20 9.95
CA ARG A 407 -6.22 -16.21 10.28
C ARG A 407 -5.64 -15.55 9.04
N ALA A 408 -5.30 -16.34 8.02
CA ALA A 408 -4.73 -15.82 6.78
C ALA A 408 -5.73 -14.94 6.02
N TRP A 409 -7.01 -15.30 5.98
CA TRP A 409 -8.08 -14.49 5.39
C TRP A 409 -8.25 -13.15 6.14
N PHE A 410 -8.29 -13.20 7.46
CA PHE A 410 -8.41 -11.99 8.26
C PHE A 410 -7.21 -11.05 8.05
N LYS A 411 -5.99 -11.61 8.05
CA LYS A 411 -4.78 -10.83 7.73
C LYS A 411 -4.83 -10.25 6.31
N LEU A 412 -5.17 -11.07 5.31
CA LEU A 412 -5.28 -10.62 3.91
C LEU A 412 -6.15 -9.37 3.78
N THR A 413 -7.29 -9.37 4.45
CA THR A 413 -8.33 -8.36 4.29
C THR A 413 -8.21 -7.16 5.24
N HIS A 414 -7.31 -7.20 6.26
CA HIS A 414 -7.21 -6.15 7.29
C HIS A 414 -5.80 -5.57 7.49
N ARG A 415 -4.76 -6.15 6.85
CA ARG A 415 -3.37 -5.74 7.08
C ARG A 415 -3.02 -4.32 6.64
N ASP A 416 -3.83 -3.72 5.77
CA ASP A 416 -3.70 -2.36 5.23
C ASP A 416 -4.56 -1.32 5.98
N MET A 417 -5.24 -1.73 7.06
CA MET A 417 -6.10 -0.84 7.84
C MET A 417 -5.39 -0.10 8.98
N GLY A 418 -4.12 -0.41 9.24
CA GLY A 418 -3.41 0.10 10.41
C GLY A 418 -3.82 -0.57 11.73
N PRO A 419 -3.65 0.11 12.87
CA PRO A 419 -3.89 -0.47 14.18
C PRO A 419 -5.38 -0.70 14.47
N THR A 420 -5.66 -1.62 15.41
CA THR A 420 -7.05 -1.99 15.80
C THR A 420 -7.89 -0.83 16.35
N SER A 421 -7.27 0.28 16.75
CA SER A 421 -7.99 1.50 17.14
C SER A 421 -8.80 2.13 15.99
N ARG A 422 -8.51 1.79 14.74
CA ARG A 422 -9.26 2.20 13.55
C ARG A 422 -10.39 1.25 13.19
N TYR A 423 -10.49 0.10 13.86
CA TYR A 423 -11.50 -0.90 13.54
C TYR A 423 -12.88 -0.50 14.07
N LEU A 424 -13.90 -0.57 13.22
CA LEU A 424 -15.27 -0.23 13.54
C LEU A 424 -16.16 -1.47 13.57
N GLY A 425 -17.20 -1.42 14.40
CA GLY A 425 -18.14 -2.50 14.59
C GLY A 425 -17.69 -3.56 15.61
N ASP A 426 -18.53 -4.53 15.87
CA ASP A 426 -18.38 -5.54 16.92
C ASP A 426 -18.11 -6.96 16.39
N MET A 427 -17.88 -7.10 15.08
CA MET A 427 -17.63 -8.38 14.42
C MET A 427 -16.15 -8.75 14.33
N ALA A 428 -15.24 -7.86 14.74
CA ALA A 428 -13.81 -8.14 14.75
C ALA A 428 -13.40 -9.08 15.89
N PRO A 429 -12.36 -9.92 15.70
CA PRO A 429 -11.85 -10.75 16.78
C PRO A 429 -11.27 -9.87 17.90
N ARG A 430 -11.37 -10.37 19.13
CA ARG A 430 -10.77 -9.70 20.32
C ARG A 430 -9.26 -9.95 20.43
N GLU A 431 -8.77 -10.98 19.78
CA GLU A 431 -7.36 -11.29 19.70
C GLU A 431 -6.64 -10.19 18.90
N GLN A 432 -5.51 -9.72 19.38
CA GLN A 432 -4.62 -8.82 18.64
C GLN A 432 -3.46 -9.59 18.04
N PHE A 433 -3.16 -9.33 16.80
CA PHE A 433 -2.05 -9.96 16.08
C PHE A 433 -0.85 -9.01 16.00
N VAL A 434 0.35 -9.57 15.98
CA VAL A 434 1.58 -8.77 15.96
C VAL A 434 1.68 -7.87 14.72
N TRP A 435 1.13 -8.31 13.58
CA TRP A 435 1.09 -7.53 12.33
C TRP A 435 0.13 -6.31 12.37
N GLN A 436 -0.70 -6.19 13.41
CA GLN A 436 -1.56 -5.02 13.65
C GLN A 436 -0.84 -3.92 14.45
N ASP A 437 0.45 -4.07 14.68
CA ASP A 437 1.30 -3.14 15.42
C ASP A 437 0.72 -2.76 16.81
N PRO A 438 0.38 -3.76 17.65
CA PRO A 438 -0.34 -3.53 18.90
C PRO A 438 0.42 -2.62 19.85
N ILE A 439 -0.32 -1.74 20.52
CA ILE A 439 0.18 -0.78 21.51
C ILE A 439 -0.60 -1.00 22.82
N PRO A 440 0.05 -0.95 23.99
CA PRO A 440 -0.66 -1.04 25.26
C PRO A 440 -1.69 0.07 25.41
N GLU A 441 -2.83 -0.24 26.02
CA GLU A 441 -3.82 0.77 26.38
C GLU A 441 -3.30 1.72 27.47
N VAL A 442 -3.81 2.94 27.50
CA VAL A 442 -3.48 3.93 28.54
C VAL A 442 -4.12 3.49 29.86
N ASP A 443 -3.31 3.05 30.82
CA ASP A 443 -3.73 2.54 32.14
C ASP A 443 -3.46 3.51 33.30
N HIS A 444 -3.09 4.76 32.99
CA HIS A 444 -2.64 5.76 33.94
C HIS A 444 -3.21 7.16 33.65
N THR A 445 -3.06 8.07 34.59
CA THR A 445 -3.42 9.48 34.40
C THR A 445 -2.36 10.16 33.53
N LEU A 446 -2.79 10.79 32.44
CA LEU A 446 -1.91 11.53 31.54
C LEU A 446 -1.34 12.79 32.19
N VAL A 447 -0.22 13.27 31.67
CA VAL A 447 0.39 14.56 32.04
C VAL A 447 -0.52 15.72 31.63
N ASN A 448 -0.58 16.75 32.47
CA ASN A 448 -1.29 18.00 32.20
C ASN A 448 -0.34 19.10 31.67
N ALA A 449 -0.86 20.27 31.37
CA ALA A 449 -0.09 21.38 30.81
C ALA A 449 1.10 21.81 31.72
N ASP A 450 0.94 21.83 33.05
CA ASP A 450 2.04 22.19 33.98
C ASP A 450 3.14 21.11 33.97
N ASP A 451 2.76 19.84 33.90
CA ASP A 451 3.69 18.72 33.75
C ASP A 451 4.48 18.80 32.45
N VAL A 452 3.79 19.11 31.33
CA VAL A 452 4.40 19.27 30.01
C VAL A 452 5.44 20.37 30.01
N GLU A 453 5.14 21.57 30.55
CA GLU A 453 6.12 22.65 30.67
C GLU A 453 7.30 22.28 31.56
N SER A 454 7.05 21.59 32.67
CA SER A 454 8.13 21.08 33.54
C SER A 454 9.03 20.05 32.86
N LEU A 455 8.45 19.17 32.04
CA LEU A 455 9.19 18.17 31.25
C LEU A 455 10.02 18.83 30.17
N LYS A 456 9.46 19.82 29.42
CA LYS A 456 10.22 20.60 28.43
C LYS A 456 11.47 21.24 29.03
N VAL A 457 11.34 21.87 30.20
CA VAL A 457 12.50 22.47 30.89
C VAL A 457 13.56 21.41 31.23
N ARG A 458 13.18 20.26 31.77
CA ARG A 458 14.12 19.17 32.09
C ARG A 458 14.81 18.62 30.83
N ILE A 459 14.09 18.49 29.70
CA ILE A 459 14.65 18.03 28.45
C ILE A 459 15.68 19.03 27.93
N LEU A 460 15.37 20.33 27.92
CA LEU A 460 16.28 21.37 27.47
C LEU A 460 17.52 21.52 28.37
N ASP A 461 17.36 21.29 29.69
CA ASP A 461 18.47 21.31 30.65
C ASP A 461 19.34 20.04 30.66
N SER A 462 18.95 19.00 29.88
CA SER A 462 19.65 17.71 29.85
C SER A 462 21.01 17.74 29.12
N GLY A 463 21.27 18.82 28.36
CA GLY A 463 22.47 18.99 27.56
C GLY A 463 22.39 18.34 26.17
N LEU A 464 21.22 17.84 25.74
CA LEU A 464 20.96 17.44 24.37
C LEU A 464 20.80 18.70 23.50
N SER A 465 21.39 18.67 22.30
CA SER A 465 21.27 19.78 21.34
C SER A 465 19.90 19.79 20.63
N THR A 466 19.55 20.94 20.06
CA THR A 466 18.35 21.09 19.21
C THR A 466 18.32 20.02 18.10
N GLY A 467 19.41 19.86 17.36
CA GLY A 467 19.49 18.90 16.27
C GLY A 467 19.26 17.46 16.72
N GLU A 468 19.81 17.03 17.86
CA GLU A 468 19.62 15.69 18.40
C GLU A 468 18.18 15.40 18.80
N LEU A 469 17.52 16.35 19.47
CA LEU A 469 16.12 16.20 19.87
C LEU A 469 15.19 16.18 18.63
N VAL A 470 15.42 17.06 17.66
CA VAL A 470 14.66 17.14 16.43
C VAL A 470 14.84 15.88 15.58
N ARG A 471 16.11 15.42 15.38
CA ARG A 471 16.39 14.18 14.62
C ARG A 471 15.72 12.96 15.24
N THR A 472 15.77 12.83 16.56
CA THR A 472 15.18 11.67 17.26
C THR A 472 13.65 11.67 17.16
N ALA A 473 13.00 12.81 17.35
CA ALA A 473 11.55 12.92 17.19
C ALA A 473 11.12 12.65 15.76
N TRP A 474 11.84 13.22 14.78
CA TRP A 474 11.60 12.96 13.36
C TRP A 474 11.80 11.48 13.02
N ALA A 475 12.90 10.87 13.44
CA ALA A 475 13.19 9.46 13.19
C ALA A 475 12.10 8.52 13.74
N SER A 476 11.51 8.88 14.88
CA SER A 476 10.41 8.12 15.47
C SER A 476 9.12 8.27 14.66
N ALA A 477 8.70 9.50 14.37
CA ALA A 477 7.42 9.80 13.75
C ALA A 477 7.40 9.52 12.24
N SER A 478 8.48 9.84 11.53
CA SER A 478 8.53 9.76 10.07
C SER A 478 8.64 8.33 9.51
N THR A 479 8.60 7.30 10.37
CA THR A 479 8.38 5.91 9.92
C THR A 479 6.95 5.66 9.50
N TYR A 480 6.02 6.57 9.86
CA TYR A 480 4.63 6.48 9.43
C TYR A 480 4.51 6.44 7.91
N ARG A 481 3.54 5.69 7.47
CA ARG A 481 3.22 5.46 6.06
C ARG A 481 1.70 5.51 5.89
N GLY A 482 1.21 6.59 5.29
CA GLY A 482 -0.23 6.83 5.10
C GLY A 482 -0.93 5.80 4.21
N THR A 483 -0.16 5.11 3.37
CA THR A 483 -0.68 4.09 2.44
C THR A 483 -1.23 2.83 3.13
N ASP A 484 -0.69 2.47 4.32
CA ASP A 484 -1.15 1.32 5.11
C ASP A 484 -1.23 1.62 6.61
N MET A 485 -1.13 2.89 7.00
CA MET A 485 -1.28 3.39 8.36
C MET A 485 -0.32 2.76 9.38
N ARG A 486 0.88 2.35 8.93
CA ARG A 486 1.90 1.71 9.76
C ARG A 486 3.01 2.67 10.15
N GLY A 487 3.74 2.33 11.22
CA GLY A 487 4.83 3.16 11.73
C GLY A 487 4.35 4.27 12.64
N GLY A 488 5.15 5.34 12.77
CA GLY A 488 4.86 6.49 13.61
C GLY A 488 5.55 6.46 14.98
N ALA A 489 5.31 7.51 15.75
CA ALA A 489 5.96 7.72 17.06
C ALA A 489 5.34 6.88 18.18
N ASN A 490 4.07 6.49 18.06
CA ASN A 490 3.39 5.71 19.08
C ASN A 490 4.00 4.31 19.19
N GLY A 491 4.21 3.84 20.42
CA GLY A 491 4.96 2.61 20.68
C GLY A 491 6.44 2.83 21.00
N ALA A 492 7.01 4.01 20.73
CA ALA A 492 8.45 4.28 20.87
C ALA A 492 9.32 3.16 20.26
N ARG A 493 8.91 2.58 19.13
CA ARG A 493 9.60 1.43 18.51
C ARG A 493 11.00 1.77 18.02
N ILE A 494 11.32 3.06 17.91
CA ILE A 494 12.68 3.53 17.62
C ILE A 494 13.73 3.00 18.61
N ARG A 495 13.35 2.62 19.86
CA ARG A 495 14.25 2.00 20.85
C ARG A 495 14.39 0.50 20.72
N LEU A 496 13.57 -0.13 19.86
CA LEU A 496 13.48 -1.58 19.68
C LEU A 496 14.10 -2.01 18.35
N ALA A 497 14.45 -3.29 18.23
CA ALA A 497 14.81 -3.86 16.94
C ALA A 497 13.58 -3.89 16.01
N PRO A 498 13.76 -3.58 14.69
CA PRO A 498 15.02 -3.29 14.03
C PRO A 498 15.40 -1.80 14.02
N GLN A 499 14.54 -0.87 14.43
CA GLN A 499 14.69 0.58 14.24
C GLN A 499 15.90 1.17 14.97
N ASN A 500 16.26 0.64 16.13
CA ASN A 500 17.39 1.10 16.92
C ASN A 500 18.76 0.81 16.27
N GLU A 501 18.78 -0.04 15.26
CA GLU A 501 20.00 -0.42 14.53
C GLU A 501 20.10 0.24 13.14
N TRP A 502 19.07 0.96 12.70
CA TRP A 502 19.06 1.59 11.37
C TRP A 502 20.12 2.67 11.25
N ALA A 503 20.91 2.60 10.17
CA ALA A 503 21.98 3.56 9.90
C ALA A 503 21.47 5.00 9.80
N ALA A 504 20.25 5.20 9.25
CA ALA A 504 19.60 6.49 9.16
C ALA A 504 19.37 7.17 10.52
N ASN A 505 19.34 6.41 11.60
CA ASN A 505 19.06 6.90 12.95
C ASN A 505 20.31 7.18 13.78
N ASP A 506 21.52 6.94 13.26
CA ASP A 506 22.78 7.00 14.01
C ASP A 506 22.66 6.29 15.38
N PRO A 507 22.83 4.95 15.44
CA PRO A 507 22.59 4.18 16.66
C PRO A 507 23.35 4.67 17.89
N THR A 508 24.51 5.29 17.71
CA THR A 508 25.32 5.82 18.81
C THR A 508 24.68 7.06 19.42
N GLU A 509 24.29 8.01 18.59
CA GLU A 509 23.59 9.22 19.00
C GLU A 509 22.21 8.88 19.55
N LEU A 510 21.44 8.06 18.82
CA LEU A 510 20.13 7.62 19.24
C LEU A 510 20.13 7.01 20.63
N ASN A 511 21.03 6.07 20.91
CA ASN A 511 21.14 5.44 22.25
C ASN A 511 21.43 6.47 23.35
N ARG A 512 22.25 7.49 23.08
CA ARG A 512 22.54 8.55 24.04
C ARG A 512 21.29 9.39 24.33
N VAL A 513 20.55 9.79 23.29
CA VAL A 513 19.32 10.57 23.45
C VAL A 513 18.27 9.77 24.21
N LEU A 514 18.01 8.53 23.79
CA LEU A 514 17.02 7.67 24.44
C LEU A 514 17.34 7.42 25.92
N ASN A 515 18.59 7.09 26.28
CA ASN A 515 18.99 6.90 27.66
C ASN A 515 18.77 8.16 28.53
N THR A 516 18.97 9.34 27.95
CA THR A 516 18.72 10.61 28.63
C THR A 516 17.24 10.83 28.88
N LEU A 517 16.38 10.60 27.84
CA LEU A 517 14.93 10.74 27.95
C LEU A 517 14.33 9.68 28.89
N GLU A 518 14.81 8.43 28.86
CA GLU A 518 14.43 7.38 29.83
C GLU A 518 14.76 7.77 31.27
N GLY A 519 15.92 8.40 31.51
CA GLY A 519 16.27 8.95 32.79
C GLY A 519 15.25 9.98 33.31
N ILE A 520 14.82 10.88 32.43
CA ILE A 520 13.77 11.88 32.73
C ILE A 520 12.42 11.20 32.99
N GLN A 521 12.05 10.20 32.17
CA GLN A 521 10.83 9.39 32.34
C GLN A 521 10.78 8.74 33.74
N VAL A 522 11.85 8.02 34.11
CA VAL A 522 11.93 7.30 35.36
C VAL A 522 11.84 8.26 36.55
N GLU A 523 12.52 9.40 36.47
CA GLU A 523 12.48 10.41 37.54
C GLU A 523 11.10 11.03 37.70
N PHE A 524 10.48 11.43 36.58
CA PHE A 524 9.12 11.99 36.57
C PHE A 524 8.10 10.97 37.09
N ASN A 525 8.07 9.77 36.54
CA ASN A 525 7.11 8.73 36.91
C ASN A 525 7.23 8.28 38.38
N ARG A 526 8.45 8.36 38.97
CA ARG A 526 8.69 8.08 40.40
C ARG A 526 8.20 9.21 41.31
N SER A 527 8.28 10.48 40.83
CA SER A 527 7.97 11.65 41.64
C SER A 527 6.54 12.16 41.47
N ALA A 528 5.86 11.76 40.43
CA ALA A 528 4.49 12.16 40.11
C ALA A 528 3.50 11.62 41.16
N SER A 529 2.45 12.40 41.45
CA SER A 529 1.41 12.03 42.41
C SER A 529 0.34 11.14 41.77
N GLY A 530 -0.22 10.22 42.54
CA GLY A 530 -1.25 9.31 42.09
C GLY A 530 -0.70 8.27 41.07
N ASN A 531 -1.47 7.95 40.02
CA ASN A 531 -1.05 7.07 38.93
C ASN A 531 -0.62 7.85 37.68
N LYS A 532 -0.14 9.10 37.83
CA LYS A 532 0.26 9.91 36.68
C LYS A 532 1.60 9.43 36.12
N ARG A 533 1.68 9.30 34.80
CA ARG A 533 2.90 8.85 34.11
C ARG A 533 3.03 9.56 32.74
N VAL A 534 4.24 9.52 32.21
CA VAL A 534 4.58 9.86 30.84
C VAL A 534 5.28 8.67 30.19
N SER A 535 4.93 8.37 28.95
CA SER A 535 5.61 7.36 28.13
C SER A 535 6.91 7.91 27.53
N LEU A 536 7.81 7.03 27.10
CA LEU A 536 8.98 7.45 26.35
C LEU A 536 8.58 7.97 24.94
N ALA A 537 7.55 7.39 24.33
CA ALA A 537 6.99 7.86 23.08
C ALA A 537 6.56 9.34 23.15
N ASP A 538 5.83 9.71 24.22
CA ASP A 538 5.46 11.11 24.46
C ASP A 538 6.68 11.99 24.71
N LEU A 539 7.69 11.53 25.47
CA LEU A 539 8.90 12.31 25.74
C LEU A 539 9.76 12.55 24.50
N ILE A 540 9.82 11.60 23.58
CA ILE A 540 10.52 11.76 22.30
C ILE A 540 9.88 12.90 21.49
N VAL A 541 8.57 12.86 21.32
CA VAL A 541 7.83 13.90 20.58
C VAL A 541 7.91 15.26 21.30
N LEU A 542 7.77 15.25 22.62
CA LEU A 542 7.88 16.46 23.45
C LEU A 542 9.29 17.07 23.38
N GLY A 543 10.32 16.24 23.25
CA GLY A 543 11.70 16.68 23.08
C GLY A 543 11.90 17.47 21.80
N GLY A 544 11.36 16.99 20.68
CA GLY A 544 11.33 17.73 19.42
C GLY A 544 10.57 19.04 19.53
N ALA A 545 9.38 19.02 20.12
CA ALA A 545 8.57 20.22 20.36
C ALA A 545 9.29 21.28 21.19
N ALA A 546 9.92 20.89 22.31
CA ALA A 546 10.67 21.79 23.17
C ALA A 546 11.88 22.41 22.45
N ALA A 547 12.60 21.64 21.67
CA ALA A 547 13.74 22.11 20.88
C ALA A 547 13.31 23.13 19.80
N ILE A 548 12.19 22.88 19.12
CA ILE A 548 11.64 23.78 18.10
C ILE A 548 11.17 25.10 18.73
N GLU A 549 10.43 25.05 19.85
CA GLU A 549 10.02 26.28 20.58
C GLU A 549 11.23 27.12 20.98
N GLN A 550 12.28 26.49 21.53
CA GLN A 550 13.50 27.20 21.89
C GLN A 550 14.20 27.80 20.68
N ALA A 551 14.29 27.07 19.55
CA ALA A 551 14.89 27.55 18.29
C ALA A 551 14.10 28.72 17.67
N ALA A 552 12.78 28.71 17.76
CA ALA A 552 11.92 29.79 17.32
C ALA A 552 12.10 31.05 18.18
N ILE A 553 12.18 30.91 19.51
CA ILE A 553 12.48 32.04 20.42
C ILE A 553 13.84 32.65 20.07
N GLN A 554 14.85 31.84 19.77
CA GLN A 554 16.17 32.34 19.33
C GLN A 554 16.11 33.10 18.01
N ALA A 555 15.13 32.75 17.13
CA ALA A 555 14.85 33.45 15.89
C ALA A 555 14.00 34.72 16.11
N GLY A 556 13.49 34.96 17.31
CA GLY A 556 12.66 36.11 17.66
C GLY A 556 11.15 35.88 17.53
N VAL A 557 10.72 34.64 17.33
CA VAL A 557 9.30 34.27 17.20
C VAL A 557 8.88 33.45 18.44
N ASP A 558 7.83 33.87 19.14
CA ASP A 558 7.24 33.14 20.27
C ASP A 558 6.10 32.27 19.75
N VAL A 559 6.36 30.97 19.62
CA VAL A 559 5.40 29.98 19.13
C VAL A 559 5.33 28.80 20.10
N LYS A 560 4.16 28.17 20.18
CA LYS A 560 3.95 26.93 20.88
C LYS A 560 3.75 25.79 19.89
N VAL A 561 4.47 24.69 20.06
CA VAL A 561 4.27 23.46 19.29
C VAL A 561 3.18 22.66 19.96
N PRO A 562 2.04 22.40 19.30
CA PRO A 562 0.97 21.59 19.85
C PRO A 562 1.48 20.20 20.29
N PHE A 563 1.04 19.76 21.46
CA PHE A 563 1.39 18.45 21.99
C PHE A 563 0.18 17.82 22.68
N VAL A 564 -0.13 16.58 22.31
CA VAL A 564 -1.18 15.77 22.95
C VAL A 564 -0.52 14.53 23.51
N ALA A 565 -0.66 14.33 24.84
CA ALA A 565 -0.19 13.13 25.54
C ALA A 565 -1.08 11.93 25.24
N GLY A 566 -0.56 10.72 25.49
CA GLY A 566 -1.33 9.48 25.38
C GLY A 566 -0.69 8.41 24.51
N ARG A 567 0.48 8.67 23.93
CA ARG A 567 1.28 7.62 23.31
C ARG A 567 1.76 6.65 24.38
N MET A 568 1.89 5.39 24.01
CA MET A 568 2.36 4.32 24.88
C MET A 568 3.63 3.68 24.34
N ASP A 569 4.31 2.91 25.19
CA ASP A 569 5.56 2.25 24.85
C ASP A 569 5.30 0.77 24.55
N ALA A 570 5.44 0.35 23.29
CA ALA A 570 5.30 -1.05 22.89
C ALA A 570 6.48 -1.91 23.41
N SER A 571 6.27 -3.21 23.55
CA SER A 571 7.34 -4.17 23.81
C SER A 571 7.95 -4.73 22.51
N GLN A 572 9.07 -5.47 22.65
CA GLN A 572 9.66 -6.15 21.49
C GLN A 572 8.73 -7.25 20.96
N GLU A 573 7.99 -7.94 21.84
CA GLU A 573 7.02 -8.97 21.45
C GLU A 573 5.80 -8.40 20.71
N GLN A 574 5.51 -7.10 20.92
CA GLN A 574 4.47 -6.35 20.21
C GLN A 574 4.98 -5.72 18.91
N THR A 575 6.19 -6.03 18.48
CA THR A 575 6.82 -5.45 17.29
C THR A 575 7.07 -6.54 16.26
N ASP A 576 6.40 -6.47 15.12
CA ASP A 576 6.64 -7.33 13.96
C ASP A 576 7.96 -6.91 13.29
N VAL A 577 9.07 -7.53 13.73
CA VAL A 577 10.44 -7.16 13.33
C VAL A 577 10.62 -7.23 11.81
N ASP A 578 10.10 -8.27 11.17
CA ASP A 578 10.26 -8.48 9.72
C ASP A 578 9.51 -7.43 8.92
N SER A 579 8.29 -7.11 9.31
CA SER A 579 7.50 -6.05 8.67
C SER A 579 8.07 -4.66 8.93
N PHE A 580 8.54 -4.38 10.17
CA PHE A 580 9.17 -3.10 10.49
C PHE A 580 10.51 -2.90 9.78
N ALA A 581 11.26 -3.97 9.45
CA ALA A 581 12.47 -3.87 8.66
C ALA A 581 12.24 -3.24 7.27
N LEU A 582 11.03 -3.40 6.71
CA LEU A 582 10.67 -2.79 5.44
C LEU A 582 10.44 -1.27 5.50
N LEU A 583 10.28 -0.72 6.72
CA LEU A 583 10.16 0.73 6.94
C LEU A 583 11.52 1.42 7.07
N GLU A 584 12.65 0.69 7.01
CA GLU A 584 13.98 1.28 7.06
C GLU A 584 14.16 2.26 5.90
N PRO A 585 14.45 3.55 6.18
CA PRO A 585 14.62 4.51 5.11
C PRO A 585 15.94 4.26 4.36
N VAL A 586 15.84 3.94 3.08
CA VAL A 586 16.99 3.93 2.16
C VAL A 586 17.39 5.34 1.74
N ALA A 587 16.48 6.30 1.89
CA ALA A 587 16.72 7.74 1.84
C ALA A 587 15.75 8.49 2.75
N ASP A 588 16.22 9.59 3.33
CA ASP A 588 15.40 10.54 4.05
C ASP A 588 15.90 11.97 3.73
N GLY A 589 15.28 12.58 2.73
CA GLY A 589 15.65 13.92 2.27
C GLY A 589 15.47 15.00 3.34
N PHE A 590 14.59 14.79 4.32
CA PHE A 590 14.40 15.73 5.43
C PHE A 590 15.60 15.78 6.37
N ARG A 591 16.29 14.65 6.57
CA ARG A 591 17.54 14.55 7.35
C ARG A 591 18.80 14.49 6.48
N ASN A 592 18.68 14.75 5.21
CA ASN A 592 19.76 14.66 4.20
C ASN A 592 20.52 13.30 4.23
N TYR A 593 19.76 12.22 4.48
CA TYR A 593 20.27 10.85 4.52
C TYR A 593 20.04 10.14 3.19
N PHE A 594 21.07 9.44 2.71
CA PHE A 594 21.00 8.60 1.52
C PHE A 594 21.92 7.39 1.72
N ALA A 595 21.34 6.19 1.72
CA ALA A 595 22.08 4.96 1.93
C ALA A 595 23.04 4.68 0.77
N SER A 596 24.25 4.22 1.07
CA SER A 596 25.24 3.86 0.05
C SER A 596 24.74 2.67 -0.79
N GLY A 597 24.95 2.74 -2.11
CA GLY A 597 24.53 1.69 -3.05
C GLY A 597 23.08 1.79 -3.50
N ASN A 598 22.34 2.83 -3.10
CA ASN A 598 21.06 3.17 -3.68
C ASN A 598 21.28 3.95 -4.99
N ASP A 599 20.67 3.51 -6.07
CA ASP A 599 20.77 4.10 -7.42
C ASP A 599 19.53 4.96 -7.80
N ARG A 600 18.50 5.01 -6.93
CA ARG A 600 17.31 5.84 -7.14
C ARG A 600 17.64 7.33 -6.89
N SER A 601 16.91 8.19 -7.57
CA SER A 601 17.05 9.65 -7.41
C SER A 601 16.72 10.08 -5.97
N PRO A 602 17.64 10.77 -5.25
CA PRO A 602 17.36 11.27 -3.90
C PRO A 602 16.18 12.22 -3.85
N VAL A 603 15.92 12.96 -4.94
CA VAL A 603 14.84 13.93 -5.05
C VAL A 603 13.49 13.22 -5.22
N GLU A 604 13.42 12.20 -6.08
CA GLU A 604 12.21 11.38 -6.21
C GLU A 604 11.87 10.67 -4.91
N MET A 605 12.87 10.16 -4.18
CA MET A 605 12.68 9.55 -2.88
C MET A 605 12.23 10.55 -1.79
N LEU A 606 12.58 11.84 -1.91
CA LEU A 606 12.01 12.88 -1.05
C LEU A 606 10.52 13.04 -1.31
N ILE A 607 10.09 13.09 -2.58
CA ILE A 607 8.66 13.18 -2.94
C ILE A 607 7.88 11.98 -2.42
N GLU A 608 8.41 10.77 -2.66
CA GLU A 608 7.81 9.53 -2.15
C GLU A 608 7.66 9.56 -0.61
N LYS A 609 8.71 9.98 0.11
CA LYS A 609 8.67 10.12 1.57
C LYS A 609 7.67 11.16 2.04
N ALA A 610 7.59 12.30 1.37
CA ALA A 610 6.62 13.34 1.67
C ALA A 610 5.18 12.87 1.42
N ALA A 611 4.94 12.11 0.34
CA ALA A 611 3.65 11.49 0.04
C ALA A 611 3.22 10.48 1.11
N PHE A 612 4.14 9.62 1.61
CA PHE A 612 3.84 8.71 2.72
C PHE A 612 3.47 9.42 4.03
N LEU A 613 3.91 10.65 4.19
CA LEU A 613 3.58 11.49 5.34
C LEU A 613 2.40 12.44 5.06
N ASP A 614 1.66 12.22 3.97
CA ASP A 614 0.52 13.06 3.54
C ASP A 614 0.86 14.56 3.41
N LEU A 615 2.11 14.89 3.11
CA LEU A 615 2.57 16.27 3.04
C LEU A 615 2.26 16.89 1.68
N SER A 616 1.75 18.11 1.73
CA SER A 616 1.64 18.98 0.55
C SER A 616 3.01 19.56 0.16
N ILE A 617 3.10 20.16 -1.03
CA ILE A 617 4.31 20.82 -1.52
C ILE A 617 4.82 21.90 -0.55
N PRO A 618 4.00 22.84 -0.01
CA PRO A 618 4.46 23.80 0.98
C PRO A 618 4.94 23.14 2.28
N GLU A 619 4.21 22.15 2.83
CA GLU A 619 4.59 21.45 4.06
C GLU A 619 5.94 20.74 3.91
N MET A 620 6.15 20.01 2.81
CA MET A 620 7.46 19.41 2.51
C MET A 620 8.56 20.47 2.45
N THR A 621 8.31 21.59 1.79
CA THR A 621 9.29 22.67 1.60
C THR A 621 9.71 23.29 2.92
N VAL A 622 8.77 23.67 3.79
CA VAL A 622 9.10 24.26 5.11
C VAL A 622 9.82 23.26 6.01
N LEU A 623 9.43 21.98 5.96
CA LEU A 623 10.09 20.96 6.76
C LEU A 623 11.54 20.75 6.33
N VAL A 624 11.82 20.65 5.04
CA VAL A 624 13.21 20.52 4.57
C VAL A 624 14.04 21.72 4.98
N GLY A 625 13.56 22.96 4.70
CA GLY A 625 14.28 24.18 5.06
C GLY A 625 14.51 24.33 6.56
N GLY A 626 13.49 24.04 7.37
CA GLY A 626 13.57 24.09 8.83
C GLY A 626 14.49 23.03 9.43
N MET A 627 14.43 21.80 8.95
CA MET A 627 15.33 20.73 9.39
C MET A 627 16.79 21.08 9.13
N ARG A 628 17.11 21.75 8.01
CA ARG A 628 18.47 22.24 7.70
C ARG A 628 18.95 23.27 8.72
N VAL A 629 18.18 24.32 8.96
CA VAL A 629 18.60 25.38 9.91
C VAL A 629 18.61 24.91 11.36
N LEU A 630 17.85 23.85 11.69
CA LEU A 630 17.86 23.22 13.02
C LEU A 630 19.02 22.24 13.22
N ASP A 631 19.93 22.11 12.27
CA ASP A 631 21.05 21.17 12.31
C ASP A 631 20.60 19.71 12.49
N ALA A 632 19.55 19.33 11.75
CA ALA A 632 18.90 18.03 11.89
C ALA A 632 19.36 16.99 10.85
N ASN A 633 20.45 17.22 10.15
CA ASN A 633 21.03 16.26 9.20
C ASN A 633 21.58 15.02 9.92
N THR A 634 21.36 13.83 9.36
CA THR A 634 21.92 12.58 9.87
C THR A 634 23.46 12.66 9.89
N GLY A 635 24.06 12.23 11.02
CA GLY A 635 25.52 12.26 11.23
C GLY A 635 26.11 13.67 11.33
N GLY A 636 25.29 14.71 11.49
CA GLY A 636 25.76 16.09 11.61
C GLY A 636 26.43 16.66 10.34
N ALA A 637 25.99 16.23 9.15
CA ALA A 637 26.51 16.73 7.87
C ALA A 637 26.06 18.19 7.63
N ASP A 638 26.99 19.03 7.16
CA ASP A 638 26.75 20.47 6.90
C ASP A 638 26.08 20.75 5.54
N HIS A 639 25.74 19.74 4.74
CA HIS A 639 25.14 19.93 3.42
C HIS A 639 23.72 20.49 3.55
N GLY A 640 23.42 21.58 2.85
CA GLY A 640 22.13 22.25 2.90
C GLY A 640 21.91 23.13 4.14
N VAL A 641 22.86 23.18 5.08
CA VAL A 641 22.81 24.05 6.28
C VAL A 641 23.18 25.48 5.84
N PHE A 642 22.22 26.17 5.18
CA PHE A 642 22.45 27.52 4.61
C PHE A 642 22.16 28.62 5.65
N THR A 643 22.83 28.54 6.79
CA THR A 643 22.71 29.54 7.87
C THR A 643 24.01 29.66 8.65
N ASP A 644 24.31 30.85 9.16
CA ASP A 644 25.40 31.13 10.10
C ASP A 644 24.97 30.88 11.57
N ARG A 645 23.72 30.45 11.80
CA ARG A 645 23.10 30.26 13.11
C ARG A 645 22.42 28.89 13.23
N PRO A 646 23.14 27.76 13.08
CA PRO A 646 22.55 26.45 13.22
C PRO A 646 21.85 26.28 14.57
N GLY A 647 20.71 25.57 14.59
CA GLY A 647 19.87 25.42 15.78
C GLY A 647 18.89 26.59 16.02
N THR A 648 18.81 27.56 15.11
CA THR A 648 17.86 28.69 15.14
C THR A 648 16.84 28.51 14.03
N LEU A 649 15.55 28.51 14.35
CA LEU A 649 14.48 28.31 13.36
C LEU A 649 14.22 29.59 12.56
N SER A 650 15.07 29.84 11.57
CA SER A 650 15.00 31.00 10.68
C SER A 650 14.75 30.60 9.22
N ASN A 651 14.28 31.52 8.41
CA ASN A 651 14.12 31.33 6.96
C ASN A 651 15.43 31.46 6.16
N ASP A 652 16.58 31.47 6.85
CA ASP A 652 17.93 31.62 6.26
C ASP A 652 18.19 30.62 5.13
N TYR A 653 17.65 29.39 5.25
CA TYR A 653 17.79 28.37 4.19
C TYR A 653 17.30 28.89 2.85
N PHE A 654 16.10 29.45 2.79
CA PHE A 654 15.49 29.94 1.54
C PHE A 654 16.19 31.19 1.04
N VAL A 655 16.50 32.11 1.95
CA VAL A 655 17.22 33.36 1.61
C VAL A 655 18.56 33.05 0.94
N ASN A 656 19.34 32.11 1.52
CA ASN A 656 20.66 31.76 1.01
C ASN A 656 20.61 30.81 -0.19
N LEU A 657 19.57 29.97 -0.32
CA LEU A 657 19.39 29.08 -1.47
C LEU A 657 19.27 29.83 -2.78
N ILE A 658 18.48 30.93 -2.79
CA ILE A 658 18.20 31.70 -4.01
C ILE A 658 19.08 32.96 -4.15
N ASP A 659 20.02 33.16 -3.22
CA ASP A 659 20.96 34.30 -3.27
C ASP A 659 21.86 34.20 -4.51
N MET A 660 21.69 35.15 -5.44
CA MET A 660 22.44 35.21 -6.68
C MET A 660 23.91 35.60 -6.52
N SER A 661 24.36 36.00 -5.31
CA SER A 661 25.78 36.16 -5.00
C SER A 661 26.50 34.81 -4.90
N THR A 662 25.78 33.71 -4.75
CA THR A 662 26.29 32.34 -4.71
C THR A 662 26.22 31.71 -6.10
N GLU A 663 27.30 31.07 -6.53
CA GLU A 663 27.39 30.25 -7.74
C GLU A 663 27.57 28.78 -7.37
N TRP A 664 26.65 27.93 -7.86
CA TRP A 664 26.65 26.50 -7.59
C TRP A 664 27.38 25.73 -8.68
N THR A 665 28.26 24.81 -8.28
CA THR A 665 28.98 23.90 -9.18
C THR A 665 29.08 22.50 -8.55
N HIS A 666 29.21 21.47 -9.35
CA HIS A 666 29.54 20.14 -8.83
C HIS A 666 30.86 20.15 -8.06
N SER A 667 30.88 19.47 -6.92
CA SER A 667 32.13 19.23 -6.20
C SER A 667 33.08 18.38 -7.06
N SER A 668 34.37 18.70 -7.03
CA SER A 668 35.42 17.93 -7.72
C SER A 668 35.90 16.73 -6.89
N SER A 669 35.58 16.69 -5.59
CA SER A 669 36.05 15.68 -4.64
C SER A 669 34.95 14.69 -4.23
N ASP A 670 33.69 15.11 -4.26
CA ASP A 670 32.58 14.34 -3.73
C ASP A 670 31.43 14.23 -4.74
N GLU A 671 31.18 13.01 -5.20
CA GLU A 671 30.09 12.74 -6.12
C GLU A 671 28.72 13.01 -5.45
N GLY A 672 27.80 13.67 -6.17
CA GLY A 672 26.48 14.02 -5.64
C GLY A 672 26.47 15.25 -4.73
N ILE A 673 27.61 15.92 -4.50
CA ILE A 673 27.69 17.15 -3.72
C ILE A 673 27.92 18.35 -4.65
N TYR A 674 27.33 19.47 -4.26
CA TYR A 674 27.50 20.78 -4.92
C TYR A 674 28.20 21.74 -3.98
N GLU A 675 29.03 22.62 -4.56
CA GLU A 675 29.73 23.69 -3.87
C GLU A 675 29.13 25.04 -4.27
N GLY A 676 28.62 25.78 -3.28
CA GLY A 676 28.15 27.16 -3.42
C GLY A 676 29.27 28.13 -3.09
N ARG A 677 29.75 28.87 -4.09
CA ARG A 677 30.87 29.80 -3.94
C ARG A 677 30.39 31.23 -4.13
N ASP A 678 30.97 32.13 -3.33
CA ASP A 678 30.79 33.57 -3.55
C ASP A 678 31.28 33.96 -4.96
N ARG A 679 30.40 34.53 -5.75
CA ARG A 679 30.62 34.82 -7.17
C ARG A 679 31.73 35.85 -7.39
N ALA A 680 31.93 36.76 -6.44
CA ALA A 680 32.95 37.81 -6.55
C ALA A 680 34.36 37.33 -6.09
N THR A 681 34.41 36.49 -5.07
CA THR A 681 35.69 36.08 -4.44
C THR A 681 36.09 34.63 -4.74
N GLY A 682 35.15 33.79 -5.20
CA GLY A 682 35.37 32.34 -5.38
C GLY A 682 35.43 31.55 -4.06
N THR A 683 35.19 32.20 -2.92
CA THR A 683 35.27 31.55 -1.61
C THR A 683 34.08 30.59 -1.43
N LEU A 684 34.34 29.37 -0.93
CA LEU A 684 33.27 28.41 -0.58
C LEU A 684 32.43 29.01 0.55
N LYS A 685 31.12 29.06 0.33
CA LYS A 685 30.11 29.50 1.32
C LYS A 685 29.35 28.30 1.89
N TRP A 686 28.83 27.45 1.00
CA TRP A 686 27.91 26.36 1.32
C TRP A 686 28.28 25.09 0.55
N THR A 687 27.81 23.96 1.06
CA THR A 687 27.71 22.71 0.31
C THR A 687 26.29 22.22 0.30
N ALA A 688 25.88 21.50 -0.75
CA ALA A 688 24.51 21.05 -0.94
C ALA A 688 24.44 19.67 -1.59
N THR A 689 23.33 18.98 -1.37
CA THR A 689 22.93 17.78 -2.13
C THR A 689 21.92 18.16 -3.23
N PRO A 690 21.57 17.24 -4.15
CA PRO A 690 20.46 17.45 -5.09
C PRO A 690 19.14 17.79 -4.39
N VAL A 691 18.89 17.20 -3.22
CA VAL A 691 17.69 17.46 -2.39
C VAL A 691 17.62 18.92 -1.95
N ASP A 692 18.74 19.54 -1.66
CA ASP A 692 18.75 20.95 -1.24
C ASP A 692 18.52 21.90 -2.44
N LEU A 693 19.15 21.61 -3.59
CA LEU A 693 19.11 22.50 -4.73
C LEU A 693 17.84 22.39 -5.58
N ILE A 694 17.07 21.32 -5.45
CA ILE A 694 15.82 21.15 -6.20
C ILE A 694 14.81 22.27 -5.84
N PHE A 695 14.82 22.74 -4.59
CA PHE A 695 13.96 23.84 -4.12
C PHE A 695 14.27 25.19 -4.75
N GLY A 696 15.46 25.35 -5.33
CA GLY A 696 15.83 26.53 -6.14
C GLY A 696 15.74 26.29 -7.65
N SER A 697 15.72 25.02 -8.12
CA SER A 697 15.79 24.68 -9.55
C SER A 697 14.42 24.28 -10.14
N ASN A 698 13.61 23.49 -9.45
CA ASN A 698 12.25 23.19 -9.90
C ASN A 698 11.37 24.45 -9.75
N SER A 699 10.61 24.82 -10.78
CA SER A 699 9.86 26.08 -10.80
C SER A 699 8.75 26.18 -9.75
N GLU A 700 8.12 25.07 -9.40
CA GLU A 700 7.05 25.02 -8.39
C GLU A 700 7.62 25.08 -6.98
N LEU A 701 8.63 24.27 -6.70
CA LEU A 701 9.33 24.30 -5.41
C LEU A 701 10.04 25.64 -5.17
N ARG A 702 10.59 26.23 -6.24
CA ARG A 702 11.20 27.57 -6.15
C ARG A 702 10.17 28.66 -5.85
N ALA A 703 8.97 28.59 -6.44
CA ALA A 703 7.93 29.58 -6.13
C ALA A 703 7.55 29.58 -4.64
N VAL A 704 7.50 28.41 -4.00
CA VAL A 704 7.29 28.28 -2.55
C VAL A 704 8.51 28.78 -1.77
N SER A 705 9.73 28.45 -2.23
CA SER A 705 10.98 28.93 -1.62
C SER A 705 11.11 30.44 -1.69
N GLU A 706 10.72 31.07 -2.80
CA GLU A 706 10.71 32.54 -2.99
C GLU A 706 9.75 33.21 -2.02
N PHE A 707 8.59 32.60 -1.72
CA PHE A 707 7.66 33.10 -0.71
C PHE A 707 8.33 33.14 0.66
N TYR A 708 8.92 32.03 1.13
CA TYR A 708 9.57 31.98 2.44
C TYR A 708 10.89 32.76 2.52
N ALA A 709 11.52 33.08 1.40
CA ALA A 709 12.72 33.91 1.36
C ALA A 709 12.43 35.42 1.45
N ALA A 710 11.17 35.84 1.37
CA ALA A 710 10.79 37.26 1.45
C ALA A 710 11.07 37.84 2.85
N ASP A 711 11.38 39.14 2.92
CA ASP A 711 11.74 39.84 4.16
C ASP A 711 10.63 39.83 5.23
N ASP A 712 9.39 39.69 4.83
CA ASP A 712 8.20 39.65 5.67
C ASP A 712 7.65 38.27 5.98
N ALA A 713 8.27 37.19 5.45
CA ALA A 713 7.78 35.82 5.57
C ALA A 713 8.41 35.02 6.73
N HIS A 714 9.23 35.62 7.58
CA HIS A 714 9.93 34.88 8.63
C HIS A 714 8.97 34.27 9.67
N GLU A 715 7.95 35.02 10.07
CA GLU A 715 6.95 34.53 11.03
C GLU A 715 6.06 33.44 10.40
N ASP A 716 5.63 33.65 9.15
CA ASP A 716 4.84 32.67 8.39
C ASP A 716 5.60 31.35 8.25
N PHE A 717 6.90 31.41 7.90
CA PHE A 717 7.75 30.22 7.84
C PHE A 717 7.77 29.44 9.16
N VAL A 718 7.94 30.13 10.30
CA VAL A 718 7.99 29.46 11.62
C VAL A 718 6.64 28.83 11.95
N GLN A 719 5.53 29.50 11.66
CA GLN A 719 4.18 28.98 11.91
C GLN A 719 3.86 27.78 11.03
N ASP A 720 4.15 27.85 9.73
CA ASP A 720 3.92 26.79 8.78
C ASP A 720 4.82 25.57 9.06
N PHE A 721 6.08 25.80 9.46
CA PHE A 721 6.95 24.72 9.92
C PHE A 721 6.38 24.01 11.15
N VAL A 722 5.89 24.75 12.14
CA VAL A 722 5.28 24.16 13.35
C VAL A 722 4.01 23.38 13.00
N ALA A 723 3.19 23.89 12.08
CA ALA A 723 1.98 23.20 11.62
C ALA A 723 2.34 21.88 10.92
N ALA A 724 3.25 21.91 9.94
CA ALA A 724 3.70 20.72 9.24
C ALA A 724 4.41 19.70 10.15
N TRP A 725 5.23 20.17 11.10
CA TRP A 725 5.85 19.34 12.11
C TRP A 725 4.81 18.65 12.99
N THR A 726 3.82 19.40 13.50
CA THR A 726 2.74 18.85 14.34
C THR A 726 1.97 17.77 13.60
N LYS A 727 1.65 18.01 12.31
CA LYS A 727 1.01 17.02 11.45
C LYS A 727 1.80 15.71 11.45
N VAL A 728 3.10 15.72 11.15
CA VAL A 728 3.93 14.51 11.12
C VAL A 728 3.97 13.82 12.48
N MET A 729 4.06 14.59 13.57
CA MET A 729 4.10 14.03 14.94
C MET A 729 2.78 13.39 15.37
N THR A 730 1.67 13.61 14.65
CA THR A 730 0.33 13.14 15.03
C THR A 730 -0.32 12.22 14.00
N LEU A 731 0.31 11.92 12.89
CA LEU A 731 -0.25 11.05 11.82
C LEU A 731 -0.71 9.67 12.33
N ASP A 732 -0.04 9.13 13.34
CA ASP A 732 -0.35 7.83 13.95
C ASP A 732 -1.30 7.91 15.16
N ARG A 733 -1.90 9.09 15.40
CA ARG A 733 -2.80 9.33 16.54
C ARG A 733 -4.25 9.31 16.09
N PHE A 734 -4.78 8.11 15.85
CA PHE A 734 -6.18 7.87 15.48
C PHE A 734 -7.17 8.04 16.64
N ASP A 735 -6.69 8.41 17.82
CA ASP A 735 -7.44 8.67 19.04
C ASP A 735 -7.66 10.17 19.31
N ILE A 736 -7.18 11.04 18.45
CA ILE A 736 -7.35 12.49 18.54
C ILE A 736 -8.39 12.91 17.52
N ASP A 737 -9.45 13.57 17.98
CA ASP A 737 -10.43 14.21 17.09
C ASP A 737 -9.71 15.25 16.23
N SER A 738 -9.78 15.12 14.92
CA SER A 738 -9.14 15.98 13.92
C SER A 738 -9.84 17.34 13.80
#